data_3a30762df5228b7ae7d2c5dd7e28dc5c
#
_entry.id   3a30762df5228b7ae7d2c5dd7e28dc5c
#
_cell.length_a   1.000
_cell.length_b   1.000
_cell.length_c   1.000
_cell.angle_alpha   90.00
_cell.angle_beta   90.00
_cell.angle_gamma   90.00
#
_symmetry.space_group_name_H-M   'P 1'
#
loop_
_entity.id
_entity.type
_entity.pdbx_description
1 polymer ?
#
loop_
_entity_poly.entity_id
_entity_poly.type
_entity_poly.pdbx_seq_one_letter_code
_entity_poly.pdbx_strand_id
1 'polypeptide(L)'
;MRSSNRAAAPQPDKKKGPTEPFWKLAPDVWRLMTPQPWVLAGGFALMIFNRVSGLVLPWTSKYFIDGVMVRHRTDLLKPLVAIVFGAAILQGLTSFSLTQLISKAAQRMIAELRKRVQAHVARLPISYYDSNKTGQLVSRIMSDVEGVRNLIGTGMIDFFGGILTAIVSFAFLVHISRMLTLVALTVLVVFGSGLRKAFAVIRPIFRERPKITAEVTGRLTESLGGVRVVKGYHAESREEAVFGAGVKRLLDNVVKTLTATSLMSLISTSLYGIVSALVMYYGGREALSAHPMTAGVFVQYTMFLGMVVAPVFQIVAIGTQISEAMAGLERTRDLLREVPEEADPKRTLAIGPIRGEIEFENVSFGYDAAKMVLNEVSFVSQPGTVTALVGPSGAGKSTIIGLIAAFYTPNAGRVLVDGFDLSTVKLSSYRTQLGVVLQETFLFDGTIRENVAFSRPNATGEEVMQACRIARVDEFAEKFDGKYDTIIGERGVKLSGGQRQRVSIARALLADPRILILDEATSSLDSESEALIQEGLAQLMRGRTTFVIAHRLSTIRRAEQILVVEEGRIVECGTHASLYKLGGRYYEMYTRQHGLMENLFLAPGEEPEEPKEAETVARVGNLGEAEPTLSDAFGVKPVNTSSS
;
A
#
# COMPACT_ATOMS: atom_id res chain seq x y z
N MET A 1 18.86 -33.57 24.08
CA MET A 1 17.39 -33.38 24.04
C MET A 1 17.07 -32.28 23.07
N ARG A 2 16.44 -32.62 21.95
CA ARG A 2 16.14 -31.74 20.83
C ARG A 2 14.82 -31.03 21.09
N SER A 3 14.79 -29.72 21.35
CA SER A 3 13.59 -28.93 21.31
C SER A 3 13.53 -28.21 19.96
N SER A 4 12.66 -28.70 19.10
CA SER A 4 12.36 -28.14 17.79
C SER A 4 11.55 -26.84 17.95
N ASN A 5 12.20 -25.70 17.77
CA ASN A 5 11.52 -24.43 17.51
C ASN A 5 10.89 -24.50 16.11
N ARG A 6 9.64 -24.97 16.01
CA ARG A 6 8.82 -24.79 14.83
C ARG A 6 8.38 -23.31 14.79
N ALA A 7 9.06 -22.53 13.97
CA ALA A 7 8.52 -21.27 13.51
C ALA A 7 7.12 -21.53 12.94
N ALA A 8 6.13 -20.79 13.43
CA ALA A 8 4.76 -20.86 12.94
C ALA A 8 4.77 -20.64 11.42
N ALA A 9 4.32 -21.65 10.69
CA ALA A 9 4.14 -21.55 9.25
C ALA A 9 3.18 -20.39 8.96
N PRO A 10 3.43 -19.56 7.93
CA PRO A 10 2.48 -18.54 7.52
C PRO A 10 1.15 -19.22 7.23
N GLN A 11 0.07 -18.70 7.84
CA GLN A 11 -1.27 -19.21 7.60
C GLN A 11 -1.52 -19.21 6.08
N PRO A 12 -1.99 -20.32 5.51
CA PRO A 12 -2.32 -20.35 4.10
C PRO A 12 -3.38 -19.30 3.85
N ASP A 13 -3.12 -18.40 2.88
CA ASP A 13 -4.12 -17.49 2.33
C ASP A 13 -5.46 -18.22 2.28
N LYS A 14 -6.48 -17.68 2.96
CA LYS A 14 -7.86 -18.18 2.87
C LYS A 14 -8.10 -18.43 1.39
N LYS A 15 -8.36 -19.69 1.01
CA LYS A 15 -8.64 -20.10 -0.37
C LYS A 15 -9.60 -19.08 -0.94
N LYS A 16 -9.08 -18.15 -1.76
CA LYS A 16 -9.92 -17.20 -2.49
C LYS A 16 -10.85 -18.05 -3.32
N GLY A 17 -12.14 -17.93 -3.06
CA GLY A 17 -13.18 -18.49 -3.89
C GLY A 17 -12.96 -18.11 -5.37
N PRO A 18 -13.63 -18.73 -6.31
CA PRO A 18 -13.51 -18.38 -7.73
C PRO A 18 -13.75 -16.87 -7.85
N THR A 19 -12.85 -16.16 -8.57
CA THR A 19 -13.01 -14.75 -8.91
C THR A 19 -14.44 -14.48 -9.33
N GLU A 20 -15.07 -13.48 -8.71
CA GLU A 20 -16.46 -13.14 -9.02
C GLU A 20 -16.63 -12.97 -10.54
N PRO A 21 -17.73 -13.45 -11.12
CA PRO A 21 -17.96 -13.34 -12.55
C PRO A 21 -18.02 -11.87 -12.98
N PHE A 22 -17.50 -11.58 -14.17
CA PHE A 22 -17.43 -10.23 -14.78
C PHE A 22 -18.70 -9.39 -14.56
N TRP A 23 -19.87 -10.00 -14.69
CA TRP A 23 -21.16 -9.34 -14.55
C TRP A 23 -21.40 -8.69 -13.19
N LYS A 24 -20.78 -9.19 -12.12
CA LYS A 24 -20.89 -8.58 -10.77
C LYS A 24 -19.98 -7.37 -10.59
N LEU A 25 -18.88 -7.29 -11.33
CA LEU A 25 -17.92 -6.18 -11.27
C LEU A 25 -18.18 -5.13 -12.38
N ALA A 26 -18.96 -5.48 -13.41
CA ALA A 26 -19.34 -4.56 -14.48
C ALA A 26 -20.01 -3.26 -13.98
N PRO A 27 -20.89 -3.28 -12.96
CA PRO A 27 -21.45 -2.03 -12.42
C PRO A 27 -20.40 -1.12 -11.79
N ASP A 28 -19.37 -1.67 -11.15
CA ASP A 28 -18.29 -0.89 -10.52
C ASP A 28 -17.41 -0.25 -11.59
N VAL A 29 -17.08 -1.00 -12.66
CA VAL A 29 -16.39 -0.46 -13.83
C VAL A 29 -17.23 0.66 -14.47
N TRP A 30 -18.54 0.43 -14.64
CA TRP A 30 -19.45 1.43 -15.22
C TRP A 30 -19.48 2.70 -14.36
N ARG A 31 -19.60 2.60 -13.05
CA ARG A 31 -19.56 3.75 -12.13
C ARG A 31 -18.26 4.54 -12.20
N LEU A 32 -17.13 3.87 -12.42
CA LEU A 32 -15.84 4.53 -12.63
C LEU A 32 -15.80 5.31 -13.96
N MET A 33 -16.55 4.86 -14.96
CA MET A 33 -16.61 5.46 -16.30
C MET A 33 -17.65 6.58 -16.44
N THR A 34 -18.72 6.56 -15.65
CA THR A 34 -19.86 7.49 -15.73
C THR A 34 -19.53 8.98 -15.50
N PRO A 35 -18.44 9.41 -14.83
CA PRO A 35 -18.16 10.84 -14.68
C PRO A 35 -17.91 11.58 -16.00
N GLN A 36 -17.63 10.86 -17.12
CA GLN A 36 -17.35 11.47 -18.42
C GLN A 36 -18.08 10.75 -19.57
N PRO A 37 -19.43 10.75 -19.62
CA PRO A 37 -20.19 9.98 -20.61
C PRO A 37 -19.94 10.46 -22.04
N TRP A 38 -19.67 11.75 -22.27
CA TRP A 38 -19.35 12.31 -23.57
C TRP A 38 -18.04 11.81 -24.15
N VAL A 39 -17.03 11.54 -23.28
CA VAL A 39 -15.75 10.96 -23.70
C VAL A 39 -15.94 9.54 -24.20
N LEU A 40 -16.80 8.77 -23.54
CA LEU A 40 -17.14 7.41 -23.95
C LEU A 40 -17.91 7.40 -25.27
N ALA A 41 -18.93 8.25 -25.39
CA ALA A 41 -19.73 8.39 -26.63
C ALA A 41 -18.85 8.83 -27.82
N GLY A 42 -17.99 9.84 -27.61
CA GLY A 42 -17.03 10.31 -28.60
C GLY A 42 -16.01 9.24 -28.99
N GLY A 43 -15.49 8.50 -27.98
CA GLY A 43 -14.59 7.37 -28.20
C GLY A 43 -15.24 6.26 -29.01
N PHE A 44 -16.49 5.90 -28.70
CA PHE A 44 -17.25 4.89 -29.46
C PHE A 44 -17.52 5.32 -30.88
N ALA A 45 -17.91 6.58 -31.10
CA ALA A 45 -18.10 7.16 -32.45
C ALA A 45 -16.77 7.12 -33.25
N LEU A 46 -15.67 7.59 -32.67
CA LEU A 46 -14.35 7.54 -33.32
C LEU A 46 -13.92 6.10 -33.63
N MET A 47 -14.22 5.14 -32.76
CA MET A 47 -13.96 3.72 -33.00
C MET A 47 -14.72 3.20 -34.22
N ILE A 48 -16.02 3.53 -34.35
CA ILE A 48 -16.82 3.14 -35.50
C ILE A 48 -16.22 3.73 -36.79
N PHE A 49 -15.92 5.03 -36.81
CA PHE A 49 -15.31 5.69 -37.96
C PHE A 49 -13.96 5.06 -38.35
N ASN A 50 -13.12 4.78 -37.35
CA ASN A 50 -11.83 4.11 -37.55
C ASN A 50 -12.01 2.72 -38.20
N ARG A 51 -12.95 1.90 -37.68
CA ARG A 51 -13.19 0.54 -38.20
C ARG A 51 -13.82 0.55 -39.59
N VAL A 52 -14.77 1.46 -39.84
CA VAL A 52 -15.39 1.63 -41.17
C VAL A 52 -14.33 2.08 -42.18
N SER A 53 -13.50 3.07 -41.85
CA SER A 53 -12.39 3.51 -42.72
C SER A 53 -11.43 2.36 -43.07
N GLY A 54 -11.15 1.46 -42.14
CA GLY A 54 -10.31 0.28 -42.38
C GLY A 54 -10.92 -0.75 -43.35
N LEU A 55 -12.25 -0.76 -43.55
CA LEU A 55 -12.93 -1.66 -44.50
C LEU A 55 -12.88 -1.15 -45.93
N VAL A 56 -12.52 0.12 -46.16
CA VAL A 56 -12.53 0.76 -47.49
C VAL A 56 -11.52 0.06 -48.42
N LEU A 57 -10.34 -0.25 -47.97
CA LEU A 57 -9.32 -0.90 -48.78
C LEU A 57 -9.76 -2.29 -49.29
N PRO A 58 -10.24 -3.24 -48.45
CA PRO A 58 -10.81 -4.51 -48.94
C PRO A 58 -12.00 -4.30 -49.86
N TRP A 59 -12.87 -3.31 -49.57
CA TRP A 59 -14.03 -3.06 -50.40
C TRP A 59 -13.68 -2.53 -51.80
N THR A 60 -12.68 -1.65 -51.90
CA THR A 60 -12.22 -1.06 -53.17
C THR A 60 -11.36 -2.01 -54.00
N SER A 61 -10.74 -3.02 -53.38
CA SER A 61 -9.87 -3.96 -54.07
C SER A 61 -10.56 -4.67 -55.26
N LYS A 62 -11.83 -5.03 -55.15
CA LYS A 62 -12.63 -5.60 -56.21
C LYS A 62 -12.70 -4.67 -57.42
N TYR A 63 -13.05 -3.39 -57.18
CA TYR A 63 -13.21 -2.41 -58.26
C TYR A 63 -11.87 -2.07 -58.93
N PHE A 64 -10.80 -2.09 -58.16
CA PHE A 64 -9.45 -1.87 -58.68
C PHE A 64 -9.04 -3.04 -59.59
N ILE A 65 -9.17 -4.29 -59.16
CA ILE A 65 -8.75 -5.45 -59.93
C ILE A 65 -9.67 -5.67 -61.13
N ASP A 66 -10.97 -5.80 -60.92
CA ASP A 66 -11.90 -6.13 -61.98
C ASP A 66 -12.18 -4.93 -62.94
N GLY A 67 -12.16 -3.69 -62.43
CA GLY A 67 -12.43 -2.51 -63.22
C GLY A 67 -11.20 -1.95 -63.92
N VAL A 68 -10.12 -1.70 -63.14
CA VAL A 68 -8.94 -1.01 -63.65
C VAL A 68 -7.99 -2.03 -64.34
N MET A 69 -7.65 -3.15 -63.67
CA MET A 69 -6.65 -4.08 -64.22
C MET A 69 -7.22 -4.97 -65.32
N VAL A 70 -8.41 -5.53 -65.14
CA VAL A 70 -8.98 -6.50 -66.09
C VAL A 70 -9.73 -5.81 -67.22
N ARG A 71 -10.55 -4.80 -66.91
CA ARG A 71 -11.38 -4.07 -67.89
C ARG A 71 -10.72 -2.79 -68.44
N HIS A 72 -9.48 -2.47 -68.03
CA HIS A 72 -8.70 -1.28 -68.41
C HIS A 72 -9.42 0.06 -68.26
N ARG A 73 -10.35 0.16 -67.27
CA ARG A 73 -11.11 1.41 -67.00
C ARG A 73 -10.23 2.36 -66.20
N THR A 74 -9.47 3.20 -66.94
CA THR A 74 -8.55 4.20 -66.35
C THR A 74 -9.29 5.33 -65.64
N ASP A 75 -10.57 5.58 -66.01
CA ASP A 75 -11.46 6.55 -65.37
C ASP A 75 -11.68 6.27 -63.86
N LEU A 76 -11.64 4.98 -63.42
CA LEU A 76 -11.81 4.58 -62.04
C LEU A 76 -10.54 4.70 -61.22
N LEU A 77 -9.37 4.79 -61.81
CA LEU A 77 -8.09 4.76 -61.09
C LEU A 77 -7.95 5.93 -60.13
N LYS A 78 -8.13 7.16 -60.62
CA LYS A 78 -7.99 8.37 -59.81
C LYS A 78 -8.97 8.42 -58.64
N PRO A 79 -10.28 8.18 -58.79
CA PRO A 79 -11.24 8.20 -57.69
C PRO A 79 -10.97 7.06 -56.67
N LEU A 80 -10.60 5.84 -57.09
CA LEU A 80 -10.28 4.76 -56.19
C LEU A 80 -9.07 5.08 -55.31
N VAL A 81 -8.00 5.61 -55.93
CA VAL A 81 -6.80 6.03 -55.19
C VAL A 81 -7.14 7.14 -54.20
N ALA A 82 -7.94 8.13 -54.62
CA ALA A 82 -8.37 9.24 -53.74
C ALA A 82 -9.21 8.73 -52.54
N ILE A 83 -10.14 7.79 -52.79
CA ILE A 83 -10.96 7.18 -51.73
C ILE A 83 -10.09 6.38 -50.74
N VAL A 84 -9.17 5.55 -51.20
CA VAL A 84 -8.26 4.76 -50.34
C VAL A 84 -7.35 5.68 -49.57
N PHE A 85 -6.76 6.71 -50.23
CA PHE A 85 -5.89 7.68 -49.57
C PHE A 85 -6.66 8.48 -48.50
N GLY A 86 -7.84 8.97 -48.82
CA GLY A 86 -8.70 9.68 -47.87
C GLY A 86 -9.11 8.79 -46.68
N ALA A 87 -9.48 7.54 -46.96
CA ALA A 87 -9.80 6.56 -45.91
C ALA A 87 -8.60 6.26 -45.02
N ALA A 88 -7.40 6.12 -45.57
CA ALA A 88 -6.18 5.88 -44.81
C ALA A 88 -5.83 7.07 -43.88
N ILE A 89 -5.95 8.31 -44.40
CA ILE A 89 -5.75 9.51 -43.57
C ILE A 89 -6.82 9.58 -42.47
N LEU A 90 -8.09 9.38 -42.82
CA LEU A 90 -9.18 9.37 -41.84
C LEU A 90 -8.98 8.29 -40.78
N GLN A 91 -8.56 7.11 -41.17
CA GLN A 91 -8.22 6.01 -40.26
C GLN A 91 -7.05 6.38 -39.32
N GLY A 92 -6.00 7.01 -39.85
CA GLY A 92 -4.87 7.49 -39.06
C GLY A 92 -5.28 8.56 -38.04
N LEU A 93 -6.03 9.58 -38.49
CA LEU A 93 -6.54 10.66 -37.65
C LEU A 93 -7.48 10.15 -36.54
N THR A 94 -8.42 9.29 -36.92
CA THR A 94 -9.38 8.71 -35.95
C THR A 94 -8.70 7.78 -34.99
N SER A 95 -7.71 6.99 -35.43
CA SER A 95 -6.89 6.13 -34.54
C SER A 95 -6.10 6.93 -33.53
N PHE A 96 -5.43 8.00 -33.99
CA PHE A 96 -4.71 8.92 -33.12
C PHE A 96 -5.65 9.58 -32.10
N SER A 97 -6.74 10.18 -32.58
CA SER A 97 -7.72 10.87 -31.74
C SER A 97 -8.36 9.93 -30.72
N LEU A 98 -8.73 8.73 -31.14
CA LEU A 98 -9.29 7.68 -30.27
C LEU A 98 -8.32 7.28 -29.17
N THR A 99 -7.06 7.00 -29.53
CA THR A 99 -6.02 6.60 -28.57
C THR A 99 -5.76 7.74 -27.58
N GLN A 100 -5.64 8.99 -28.04
CA GLN A 100 -5.43 10.14 -27.17
C GLN A 100 -6.61 10.35 -26.21
N LEU A 101 -7.84 10.31 -26.75
CA LEU A 101 -9.04 10.55 -25.96
C LEU A 101 -9.22 9.51 -24.85
N ILE A 102 -9.21 8.23 -25.22
CA ILE A 102 -9.46 7.13 -24.27
C ILE A 102 -8.28 6.92 -23.32
N SER A 103 -7.03 6.97 -23.82
CA SER A 103 -5.87 6.79 -22.95
C SER A 103 -5.73 7.92 -21.93
N LYS A 104 -5.97 9.18 -22.32
CA LYS A 104 -5.95 10.30 -21.36
C LYS A 104 -7.07 10.19 -20.33
N ALA A 105 -8.28 9.82 -20.76
CA ALA A 105 -9.39 9.60 -19.84
C ALA A 105 -9.11 8.47 -18.84
N ALA A 106 -8.59 7.34 -19.33
CA ALA A 106 -8.19 6.21 -18.50
C ALA A 106 -7.11 6.62 -17.49
N GLN A 107 -6.07 7.36 -17.90
CA GLN A 107 -5.01 7.82 -17.00
C GLN A 107 -5.53 8.78 -15.91
N ARG A 108 -6.41 9.72 -16.26
CA ARG A 108 -7.04 10.62 -15.27
C ARG A 108 -7.87 9.84 -14.25
N MET A 109 -8.64 8.89 -14.72
CA MET A 109 -9.45 8.02 -13.85
C MET A 109 -8.58 7.19 -12.90
N ILE A 110 -7.47 6.62 -13.39
CA ILE A 110 -6.51 5.88 -12.57
C ILE A 110 -5.87 6.78 -11.52
N ALA A 111 -5.47 8.00 -11.90
CA ALA A 111 -4.91 8.96 -10.95
C ALA A 111 -5.90 9.28 -9.84
N GLU A 112 -7.18 9.48 -10.17
CA GLU A 112 -8.24 9.73 -9.20
C GLU A 112 -8.52 8.51 -8.31
N LEU A 113 -8.54 7.32 -8.89
CA LEU A 113 -8.73 6.08 -8.14
C LEU A 113 -7.56 5.84 -7.17
N ARG A 114 -6.31 6.07 -7.60
CA ARG A 114 -5.13 6.00 -6.72
C ARG A 114 -5.23 6.95 -5.54
N LYS A 115 -5.64 8.22 -5.78
CA LYS A 115 -5.86 9.18 -4.71
C LYS A 115 -6.91 8.71 -3.71
N ARG A 116 -8.05 8.21 -4.21
CA ARG A 116 -9.13 7.68 -3.36
C ARG A 116 -8.68 6.48 -2.54
N VAL A 117 -7.99 5.53 -3.17
CA VAL A 117 -7.47 4.34 -2.49
C VAL A 117 -6.45 4.74 -1.44
N GLN A 118 -5.49 5.62 -1.76
CA GLN A 118 -4.49 6.11 -0.82
C GLN A 118 -5.14 6.84 0.35
N ALA A 119 -6.07 7.76 0.08
CA ALA A 119 -6.78 8.51 1.13
C ALA A 119 -7.63 7.59 2.02
N HIS A 120 -8.20 6.52 1.46
CA HIS A 120 -8.94 5.52 2.21
C HIS A 120 -8.00 4.67 3.07
N VAL A 121 -6.91 4.16 2.49
CA VAL A 121 -5.89 3.39 3.20
C VAL A 121 -5.36 4.19 4.39
N ALA A 122 -5.00 5.46 4.21
CA ALA A 122 -4.48 6.31 5.28
C ALA A 122 -5.43 6.48 6.48
N ARG A 123 -6.72 6.14 6.32
CA ARG A 123 -7.75 6.24 7.39
C ARG A 123 -8.15 4.88 7.97
N LEU A 124 -7.54 3.79 7.53
CA LEU A 124 -7.82 2.46 8.07
C LEU A 124 -7.23 2.30 9.48
N PRO A 125 -7.83 1.44 10.33
CA PRO A 125 -7.34 1.20 11.68
C PRO A 125 -5.95 0.56 11.70
N ILE A 126 -5.20 0.79 12.75
CA ILE A 126 -3.83 0.25 12.94
C ILE A 126 -3.83 -1.29 12.83
N SER A 127 -4.86 -1.96 13.36
CA SER A 127 -5.02 -3.42 13.27
C SER A 127 -4.99 -3.95 11.83
N TYR A 128 -5.42 -3.14 10.86
CA TYR A 128 -5.34 -3.49 9.44
C TYR A 128 -3.89 -3.48 8.95
N TYR A 129 -3.08 -2.53 9.40
CA TYR A 129 -1.65 -2.45 9.05
C TYR A 129 -0.84 -3.57 9.71
N ASP A 130 -1.18 -3.95 10.96
CA ASP A 130 -0.53 -5.07 11.66
C ASP A 130 -0.77 -6.41 10.95
N SER A 131 -1.97 -6.58 10.34
CA SER A 131 -2.35 -7.79 9.62
C SER A 131 -1.88 -7.84 8.17
N ASN A 132 -1.46 -6.70 7.58
CA ASN A 132 -1.09 -6.59 6.17
C ASN A 132 0.32 -6.02 6.00
N LYS A 133 1.15 -6.67 5.19
CA LYS A 133 2.51 -6.18 4.89
C LYS A 133 2.44 -4.87 4.09
N THR A 134 3.25 -3.89 4.45
CA THR A 134 3.34 -2.58 3.76
C THR A 134 3.53 -2.73 2.25
N GLY A 135 4.40 -3.65 1.81
CA GLY A 135 4.62 -3.91 0.39
C GLY A 135 3.37 -4.39 -0.35
N GLN A 136 2.44 -5.13 0.32
CA GLN A 136 1.17 -5.52 -0.27
C GLN A 136 0.24 -4.32 -0.45
N LEU A 137 0.21 -3.40 0.53
CA LEU A 137 -0.59 -2.17 0.44
C LEU A 137 -0.10 -1.27 -0.69
N VAL A 138 1.21 -1.09 -0.81
CA VAL A 138 1.84 -0.36 -1.93
C VAL A 138 1.46 -1.01 -3.27
N SER A 139 1.55 -2.34 -3.38
CA SER A 139 1.16 -3.06 -4.60
C SER A 139 -0.33 -2.89 -4.92
N ARG A 140 -1.22 -2.90 -3.92
CA ARG A 140 -2.66 -2.65 -4.12
C ARG A 140 -2.94 -1.24 -4.65
N ILE A 141 -2.25 -0.22 -4.12
CA ILE A 141 -2.42 1.18 -4.57
C ILE A 141 -1.86 1.39 -5.98
N MET A 142 -0.70 0.82 -6.28
CA MET A 142 0.02 1.10 -7.53
C MET A 142 -0.32 0.12 -8.64
N SER A 143 -0.19 -1.20 -8.41
CA SER A 143 -0.27 -2.23 -9.44
C SER A 143 -1.70 -2.71 -9.71
N ASP A 144 -2.52 -2.92 -8.65
CA ASP A 144 -3.88 -3.41 -8.83
C ASP A 144 -4.76 -2.36 -9.53
N VAL A 145 -4.57 -1.08 -9.19
CA VAL A 145 -5.25 0.03 -9.83
C VAL A 145 -4.81 0.18 -11.30
N GLU A 146 -3.51 -0.04 -11.60
CA GLU A 146 -3.00 0.00 -12.98
C GLU A 146 -3.63 -1.07 -13.88
N GLY A 147 -3.92 -2.27 -13.33
CA GLY A 147 -4.63 -3.32 -14.05
C GLY A 147 -5.97 -2.85 -14.63
N VAL A 148 -6.69 -1.99 -13.92
CA VAL A 148 -7.98 -1.42 -14.37
C VAL A 148 -7.82 -0.53 -15.62
N ARG A 149 -6.66 0.13 -15.78
CA ARG A 149 -6.35 0.92 -16.99
C ARG A 149 -6.41 0.09 -18.27
N ASN A 150 -5.83 -1.11 -18.25
CA ASN A 150 -5.79 -1.97 -19.42
C ASN A 150 -7.19 -2.43 -19.83
N LEU A 151 -8.09 -2.60 -18.85
CA LEU A 151 -9.49 -2.93 -19.10
C LEU A 151 -10.25 -1.78 -19.75
N ILE A 152 -10.11 -0.55 -19.23
CA ILE A 152 -10.93 0.61 -19.65
C ILE A 152 -10.30 1.35 -20.83
N GLY A 153 -8.98 1.27 -20.99
CA GLY A 153 -8.24 1.95 -22.05
C GLY A 153 -8.26 1.21 -23.38
N THR A 154 -7.06 0.86 -23.86
CA THR A 154 -6.89 0.22 -25.19
C THR A 154 -7.53 -1.16 -25.29
N GLY A 155 -7.57 -1.94 -24.19
CA GLY A 155 -8.16 -3.28 -24.21
C GLY A 155 -9.64 -3.28 -24.59
N MET A 156 -10.42 -2.29 -24.13
CA MET A 156 -11.84 -2.18 -24.47
C MET A 156 -12.05 -1.78 -25.94
N ILE A 157 -11.21 -0.86 -26.44
CA ILE A 157 -11.23 -0.46 -27.86
C ILE A 157 -10.93 -1.63 -28.76
N ASP A 158 -9.88 -2.39 -28.44
CA ASP A 158 -9.46 -3.53 -29.24
C ASP A 158 -10.49 -4.67 -29.18
N PHE A 159 -11.11 -4.89 -28.03
CA PHE A 159 -12.14 -5.91 -27.85
C PHE A 159 -13.41 -5.57 -28.64
N PHE A 160 -14.04 -4.43 -28.37
CA PHE A 160 -15.28 -4.04 -29.05
C PHE A 160 -15.05 -3.70 -30.51
N GLY A 161 -13.94 -3.03 -30.83
CA GLY A 161 -13.55 -2.73 -32.19
C GLY A 161 -13.24 -3.98 -33.01
N GLY A 162 -12.57 -4.97 -32.39
CA GLY A 162 -12.31 -6.28 -33.02
C GLY A 162 -13.61 -7.03 -33.31
N ILE A 163 -14.53 -7.09 -32.35
CA ILE A 163 -15.86 -7.71 -32.53
C ILE A 163 -16.64 -7.03 -33.65
N LEU A 164 -16.68 -5.70 -33.63
CA LEU A 164 -17.38 -4.93 -34.67
C LEU A 164 -16.79 -5.22 -36.06
N THR A 165 -15.46 -5.19 -36.19
CA THR A 165 -14.77 -5.51 -37.45
C THR A 165 -15.07 -6.94 -37.89
N ALA A 166 -15.04 -7.92 -36.99
CA ALA A 166 -15.35 -9.30 -37.31
C ALA A 166 -16.79 -9.49 -37.79
N ILE A 167 -17.77 -8.87 -37.10
CA ILE A 167 -19.20 -8.94 -37.49
C ILE A 167 -19.42 -8.35 -38.89
N VAL A 168 -18.90 -7.15 -39.14
CA VAL A 168 -19.08 -6.47 -40.42
C VAL A 168 -18.36 -7.24 -41.52
N SER A 169 -17.11 -7.66 -41.30
CA SER A 169 -16.37 -8.47 -42.30
C SER A 169 -17.06 -9.79 -42.57
N PHE A 170 -17.60 -10.48 -41.55
CA PHE A 170 -18.35 -11.71 -41.70
C PHE A 170 -19.61 -11.52 -42.55
N ALA A 171 -20.34 -10.43 -42.33
CA ALA A 171 -21.51 -10.09 -43.17
C ALA A 171 -21.13 -9.92 -44.62
N PHE A 172 -20.00 -9.27 -44.92
CA PHE A 172 -19.49 -9.15 -46.30
C PHE A 172 -19.10 -10.50 -46.88
N LEU A 173 -18.43 -11.39 -46.12
CA LEU A 173 -18.06 -12.73 -46.56
C LEU A 173 -19.29 -13.57 -46.95
N VAL A 174 -20.33 -13.54 -46.09
CA VAL A 174 -21.61 -14.26 -46.39
C VAL A 174 -22.28 -13.71 -47.63
N HIS A 175 -22.21 -12.39 -47.85
CA HIS A 175 -22.79 -11.73 -49.02
C HIS A 175 -22.04 -12.09 -50.34
N ILE A 176 -20.69 -12.21 -50.24
CA ILE A 176 -19.84 -12.58 -51.40
C ILE A 176 -20.03 -14.04 -51.81
N SER A 177 -19.83 -14.98 -50.88
CA SER A 177 -20.02 -16.43 -51.15
C SER A 177 -20.39 -17.15 -49.86
N ARG A 178 -21.62 -17.66 -49.80
CA ARG A 178 -22.11 -18.46 -48.66
C ARG A 178 -21.33 -19.75 -48.49
N MET A 179 -20.96 -20.39 -49.60
CA MET A 179 -20.25 -21.68 -49.62
C MET A 179 -18.83 -21.55 -49.01
N LEU A 180 -18.06 -20.58 -49.51
CA LEU A 180 -16.72 -20.31 -49.02
C LEU A 180 -16.74 -19.90 -47.53
N THR A 181 -17.73 -19.11 -47.13
CA THR A 181 -17.88 -18.67 -45.75
C THR A 181 -18.22 -19.82 -44.82
N LEU A 182 -19.05 -20.78 -45.26
CA LEU A 182 -19.35 -21.98 -44.50
C LEU A 182 -18.08 -22.84 -44.27
N VAL A 183 -17.27 -23.03 -45.33
CA VAL A 183 -15.99 -23.73 -45.24
C VAL A 183 -15.05 -23.03 -44.27
N ALA A 184 -14.85 -21.73 -44.42
CA ALA A 184 -14.00 -20.94 -43.55
C ALA A 184 -14.48 -20.96 -42.08
N LEU A 185 -15.78 -20.82 -41.84
CA LEU A 185 -16.39 -20.90 -40.52
C LEU A 185 -16.21 -22.23 -39.85
N THR A 186 -16.41 -23.33 -40.60
CA THR A 186 -16.20 -24.72 -40.08
C THR A 186 -14.79 -24.89 -39.56
N VAL A 187 -13.79 -24.49 -40.35
CA VAL A 187 -12.38 -24.56 -39.94
C VAL A 187 -12.12 -23.65 -38.74
N LEU A 188 -12.70 -22.47 -38.71
CA LEU A 188 -12.52 -21.49 -37.61
C LEU A 188 -13.11 -22.00 -36.29
N VAL A 189 -14.27 -22.70 -36.35
CA VAL A 189 -14.91 -23.31 -35.17
C VAL A 189 -14.11 -24.51 -34.66
N VAL A 190 -13.63 -25.39 -35.52
CA VAL A 190 -12.77 -26.51 -35.15
C VAL A 190 -11.51 -26.01 -34.49
N PHE A 191 -10.89 -24.98 -35.04
CA PHE A 191 -9.71 -24.34 -34.47
C PHE A 191 -10.00 -23.63 -33.14
N GLY A 192 -11.07 -22.86 -33.05
CA GLY A 192 -11.45 -22.18 -31.80
C GLY A 192 -11.62 -23.17 -30.64
N SER A 193 -12.16 -24.37 -30.95
CA SER A 193 -12.24 -25.46 -29.97
C SER A 193 -10.86 -25.98 -29.54
N GLY A 194 -9.93 -26.14 -30.49
CA GLY A 194 -8.53 -26.50 -30.25
C GLY A 194 -7.79 -25.42 -29.42
N LEU A 195 -7.95 -24.16 -29.80
CA LEU A 195 -7.39 -23.03 -29.05
C LEU A 195 -7.88 -23.00 -27.60
N ARG A 196 -9.16 -23.26 -27.36
CA ARG A 196 -9.72 -23.31 -26.00
C ARG A 196 -9.01 -24.36 -25.15
N LYS A 197 -8.74 -25.56 -25.69
CA LYS A 197 -7.99 -26.61 -25.01
C LYS A 197 -6.53 -26.20 -24.76
N ALA A 198 -5.86 -25.68 -25.78
CA ALA A 198 -4.48 -25.22 -25.67
C ALA A 198 -4.35 -24.11 -24.59
N PHE A 199 -5.29 -23.15 -24.56
CA PHE A 199 -5.30 -22.08 -23.58
C PHE A 199 -5.51 -22.59 -22.15
N ALA A 200 -6.31 -23.63 -21.95
CA ALA A 200 -6.49 -24.26 -20.65
C ALA A 200 -5.17 -24.86 -20.10
N VAL A 201 -4.29 -25.35 -20.96
CA VAL A 201 -2.97 -25.87 -20.59
C VAL A 201 -1.95 -24.76 -20.33
N ILE A 202 -2.02 -23.68 -21.08
CA ILE A 202 -1.05 -22.58 -21.02
C ILE A 202 -1.33 -21.63 -19.83
N ARG A 203 -2.62 -21.41 -19.50
CA ARG A 203 -3.06 -20.50 -18.45
C ARG A 203 -2.38 -20.72 -17.09
N PRO A 204 -2.19 -21.96 -16.57
CA PRO A 204 -1.49 -22.17 -15.31
C PRO A 204 -0.02 -21.73 -15.36
N ILE A 205 0.68 -21.90 -16.49
CA ILE A 205 2.08 -21.49 -16.67
C ILE A 205 2.21 -19.97 -16.53
N PHE A 206 1.31 -19.21 -17.15
CA PHE A 206 1.26 -17.74 -17.03
C PHE A 206 0.97 -17.28 -15.59
N ARG A 207 0.13 -18.01 -14.85
CA ARG A 207 -0.20 -17.66 -13.45
C ARG A 207 0.93 -17.94 -12.47
N GLU A 208 1.83 -18.84 -12.80
CA GLU A 208 2.97 -19.19 -11.95
C GLU A 208 4.07 -18.12 -12.01
N ARG A 209 4.28 -17.47 -13.15
CA ARG A 209 5.32 -16.48 -13.36
C ARG A 209 5.31 -15.33 -12.35
N PRO A 210 4.17 -14.63 -12.06
CA PRO A 210 4.14 -13.57 -11.06
C PRO A 210 4.50 -14.04 -9.66
N LYS A 211 4.15 -15.31 -9.31
CA LYS A 211 4.50 -15.88 -8.00
C LYS A 211 6.01 -16.08 -7.87
N ILE A 212 6.64 -16.68 -8.88
CA ILE A 212 8.09 -16.86 -8.91
C ILE A 212 8.80 -15.50 -8.88
N THR A 213 8.33 -14.53 -9.66
CA THR A 213 8.87 -13.16 -9.66
C THR A 213 8.77 -12.54 -8.28
N ALA A 214 7.63 -12.67 -7.58
CA ALA A 214 7.46 -12.15 -6.23
C ALA A 214 8.39 -12.82 -5.21
N GLU A 215 8.60 -14.15 -5.30
CA GLU A 215 9.54 -14.88 -4.45
C GLU A 215 10.99 -14.38 -4.67
N VAL A 216 11.42 -14.25 -5.93
CA VAL A 216 12.78 -13.79 -6.29
C VAL A 216 12.98 -12.35 -5.84
N THR A 217 12.01 -11.46 -6.10
CA THR A 217 12.08 -10.05 -5.66
C THR A 217 12.07 -9.94 -4.13
N GLY A 218 11.24 -10.73 -3.45
CA GLY A 218 11.21 -10.79 -1.99
C GLY A 218 12.57 -11.22 -1.40
N ARG A 219 13.19 -12.24 -1.97
CA ARG A 219 14.52 -12.69 -1.56
C ARG A 219 15.59 -11.64 -1.80
N LEU A 220 15.55 -10.97 -2.95
CA LEU A 220 16.48 -9.87 -3.25
C LEU A 220 16.34 -8.72 -2.25
N THR A 221 15.12 -8.32 -1.92
CA THR A 221 14.84 -7.27 -0.94
C THR A 221 15.35 -7.67 0.46
N GLU A 222 15.17 -8.93 0.86
CA GLU A 222 15.67 -9.46 2.13
C GLU A 222 17.20 -9.45 2.17
N SER A 223 17.86 -9.93 1.12
CA SER A 223 19.33 -9.98 1.02
C SER A 223 19.94 -8.57 1.01
N LEU A 224 19.35 -7.62 0.27
CA LEU A 224 19.82 -6.23 0.24
C LEU A 224 19.54 -5.51 1.57
N GLY A 225 18.39 -5.76 2.19
CA GLY A 225 18.07 -5.22 3.52
C GLY A 225 19.00 -5.73 4.61
N GLY A 226 19.41 -7.01 4.49
CA GLY A 226 20.34 -7.70 5.39
C GLY A 226 21.80 -7.67 4.94
N VAL A 227 22.20 -6.76 4.03
CA VAL A 227 23.53 -6.77 3.40
C VAL A 227 24.69 -6.72 4.42
N ARG A 228 24.52 -6.04 5.56
CA ARG A 228 25.51 -6.01 6.64
C ARG A 228 25.71 -7.39 7.26
N VAL A 229 24.65 -8.18 7.39
CA VAL A 229 24.73 -9.56 7.89
C VAL A 229 25.42 -10.45 6.85
N VAL A 230 25.01 -10.34 5.57
CA VAL A 230 25.65 -11.08 4.46
C VAL A 230 27.15 -10.80 4.43
N LYS A 231 27.55 -9.53 4.51
CA LYS A 231 28.96 -9.11 4.54
C LYS A 231 29.69 -9.55 5.82
N GLY A 232 29.05 -9.38 6.98
CA GLY A 232 29.66 -9.73 8.26
C GLY A 232 29.98 -11.23 8.41
N TYR A 233 29.17 -12.09 7.77
CA TYR A 233 29.38 -13.54 7.77
C TYR A 233 30.03 -14.08 6.50
N HIS A 234 30.47 -13.22 5.58
CA HIS A 234 31.07 -13.61 4.29
C HIS A 234 30.17 -14.61 3.53
N ALA A 235 28.86 -14.32 3.48
CA ALA A 235 27.84 -15.22 2.96
C ALA A 235 27.38 -14.87 1.52
N GLU A 236 28.15 -14.06 0.79
CA GLU A 236 27.81 -13.58 -0.57
C GLU A 236 27.56 -14.73 -1.53
N SER A 237 28.45 -15.72 -1.58
CA SER A 237 28.33 -16.88 -2.46
C SER A 237 27.09 -17.71 -2.16
N ARG A 238 26.68 -17.80 -0.88
CA ARG A 238 25.45 -18.47 -0.48
C ARG A 238 24.20 -17.73 -0.99
N GLU A 239 24.18 -16.41 -0.82
CA GLU A 239 23.06 -15.58 -1.29
C GLU A 239 22.98 -15.56 -2.81
N GLU A 240 24.12 -15.50 -3.52
CA GLU A 240 24.20 -15.63 -4.96
C GLU A 240 23.62 -16.97 -5.45
N ALA A 241 23.97 -18.07 -4.81
CA ALA A 241 23.42 -19.39 -5.16
C ALA A 241 21.89 -19.46 -4.94
N VAL A 242 21.38 -18.91 -3.84
CA VAL A 242 19.93 -18.89 -3.54
C VAL A 242 19.19 -18.03 -4.55
N PHE A 243 19.69 -16.84 -4.85
CA PHE A 243 19.12 -15.95 -5.86
C PHE A 243 19.20 -16.56 -7.25
N GLY A 244 20.34 -17.15 -7.62
CA GLY A 244 20.56 -17.84 -8.89
C GLY A 244 19.58 -18.99 -9.11
N ALA A 245 19.28 -19.78 -8.08
CA ALA A 245 18.27 -20.84 -8.15
C ALA A 245 16.85 -20.26 -8.40
N GLY A 246 16.52 -19.13 -7.79
CA GLY A 246 15.27 -18.41 -8.05
C GLY A 246 15.16 -17.91 -9.50
N VAL A 247 16.23 -17.28 -10.00
CA VAL A 247 16.32 -16.79 -11.38
C VAL A 247 16.24 -17.95 -12.38
N LYS A 248 16.86 -19.10 -12.09
CA LYS A 248 16.75 -20.28 -12.92
C LYS A 248 15.31 -20.78 -13.02
N ARG A 249 14.58 -20.87 -11.90
CA ARG A 249 13.14 -21.23 -11.93
C ARG A 249 12.32 -20.26 -12.77
N LEU A 250 12.63 -18.95 -12.68
CA LEU A 250 11.99 -17.92 -13.48
C LEU A 250 12.29 -18.14 -14.97
N LEU A 251 13.56 -18.39 -15.34
CA LEU A 251 13.98 -18.69 -16.70
C LEU A 251 13.24 -19.92 -17.24
N ASP A 252 13.20 -21.03 -16.49
CA ASP A 252 12.52 -22.27 -16.90
C ASP A 252 11.02 -22.01 -17.16
N ASN A 253 10.35 -21.21 -16.33
CA ASN A 253 8.96 -20.82 -16.56
C ASN A 253 8.80 -19.94 -17.80
N VAL A 254 9.69 -18.97 -18.01
CA VAL A 254 9.69 -18.10 -19.21
C VAL A 254 9.92 -18.93 -20.47
N VAL A 255 10.88 -19.86 -20.47
CA VAL A 255 11.14 -20.76 -21.62
C VAL A 255 9.92 -21.62 -21.92
N LYS A 256 9.26 -22.22 -20.91
CA LYS A 256 7.99 -22.93 -21.09
C LYS A 256 6.91 -22.05 -21.70
N THR A 257 6.80 -20.80 -21.23
CA THR A 257 5.86 -19.82 -21.77
C THR A 257 6.15 -19.49 -23.24
N LEU A 258 7.43 -19.22 -23.56
CA LEU A 258 7.86 -18.94 -24.93
C LEU A 258 7.59 -20.13 -25.86
N THR A 259 7.90 -21.35 -25.43
CA THR A 259 7.63 -22.56 -26.22
C THR A 259 6.13 -22.72 -26.46
N ALA A 260 5.31 -22.53 -25.44
CA ALA A 260 3.87 -22.65 -25.55
C ALA A 260 3.26 -21.57 -26.48
N THR A 261 3.71 -20.30 -26.36
CA THR A 261 3.24 -19.22 -27.24
C THR A 261 3.73 -19.38 -28.67
N SER A 262 4.96 -19.88 -28.89
CA SER A 262 5.49 -20.17 -30.20
C SER A 262 4.73 -21.34 -30.88
N LEU A 263 4.37 -22.36 -30.11
CA LEU A 263 3.54 -23.47 -30.62
C LEU A 263 2.13 -22.99 -31.01
N MET A 264 1.54 -22.10 -30.18
CA MET A 264 0.26 -21.46 -30.55
C MET A 264 0.38 -20.64 -31.84
N SER A 265 1.46 -19.87 -31.98
CA SER A 265 1.72 -19.07 -33.18
C SER A 265 1.88 -19.99 -34.41
N LEU A 266 2.64 -21.09 -34.28
CA LEU A 266 2.79 -22.08 -35.32
C LEU A 266 1.43 -22.65 -35.76
N ILE A 267 0.63 -23.13 -34.81
CA ILE A 267 -0.71 -23.68 -35.07
C ILE A 267 -1.59 -22.62 -35.76
N SER A 268 -1.53 -21.38 -35.29
CA SER A 268 -2.31 -20.25 -35.81
C SER A 268 -1.95 -19.90 -37.25
N THR A 269 -0.64 -19.81 -37.53
CA THR A 269 -0.14 -19.54 -38.90
C THR A 269 -0.45 -20.68 -39.85
N SER A 270 -0.26 -21.93 -39.39
CA SER A 270 -0.62 -23.10 -40.19
C SER A 270 -2.12 -23.15 -40.51
N LEU A 271 -2.97 -22.81 -39.54
CA LEU A 271 -4.41 -22.74 -39.78
C LEU A 271 -4.77 -21.68 -40.81
N TYR A 272 -4.20 -20.48 -40.69
CA TYR A 272 -4.42 -19.42 -41.66
C TYR A 272 -4.02 -19.89 -43.08
N GLY A 273 -2.91 -20.61 -43.17
CA GLY A 273 -2.48 -21.26 -44.41
C GLY A 273 -3.49 -22.30 -44.93
N ILE A 274 -4.01 -23.17 -44.06
CA ILE A 274 -5.03 -24.18 -44.42
C ILE A 274 -6.31 -23.49 -44.89
N VAL A 275 -6.81 -22.50 -44.17
CA VAL A 275 -8.01 -21.75 -44.57
C VAL A 275 -7.78 -21.07 -45.93
N SER A 276 -6.62 -20.43 -46.10
CA SER A 276 -6.27 -19.78 -47.37
C SER A 276 -6.18 -20.79 -48.54
N ALA A 277 -5.60 -21.97 -48.32
CA ALA A 277 -5.52 -23.01 -49.32
C ALA A 277 -6.91 -23.58 -49.71
N LEU A 278 -7.79 -23.78 -48.70
CA LEU A 278 -9.17 -24.22 -48.95
C LEU A 278 -9.97 -23.15 -49.69
N VAL A 279 -9.83 -21.90 -49.30
CA VAL A 279 -10.46 -20.75 -49.98
C VAL A 279 -9.94 -20.65 -51.43
N MET A 280 -8.63 -20.86 -51.65
CA MET A 280 -8.04 -20.86 -52.96
C MET A 280 -8.58 -22.03 -53.82
N TYR A 281 -8.70 -23.23 -53.25
CA TYR A 281 -9.22 -24.39 -53.95
C TYR A 281 -10.71 -24.21 -54.32
N TYR A 282 -11.56 -23.94 -53.36
CA TYR A 282 -12.99 -23.79 -53.60
C TYR A 282 -13.34 -22.49 -54.37
N GLY A 283 -12.64 -21.40 -54.12
CA GLY A 283 -12.79 -20.15 -54.87
C GLY A 283 -12.30 -20.28 -56.30
N GLY A 284 -11.21 -21.00 -56.55
CA GLY A 284 -10.74 -21.36 -57.88
C GLY A 284 -11.75 -22.21 -58.63
N ARG A 285 -12.34 -23.22 -57.95
CA ARG A 285 -13.41 -24.06 -58.52
C ARG A 285 -14.66 -23.22 -58.82
N GLU A 286 -15.03 -22.28 -57.97
CA GLU A 286 -16.16 -21.35 -58.21
C GLU A 286 -15.85 -20.41 -59.37
N ALA A 287 -14.61 -19.93 -59.53
CA ALA A 287 -14.17 -19.14 -60.67
C ALA A 287 -14.24 -19.89 -62.03
N LEU A 288 -14.17 -21.20 -62.00
CA LEU A 288 -14.30 -22.07 -63.18
C LEU A 288 -15.74 -22.57 -63.41
N SER A 289 -16.69 -22.15 -62.58
CA SER A 289 -18.12 -22.51 -62.68
C SER A 289 -18.89 -21.68 -63.68
N ALA A 290 -20.18 -22.02 -63.94
CA ALA A 290 -21.06 -21.30 -64.81
C ALA A 290 -21.33 -19.83 -64.36
N HIS A 291 -21.10 -19.53 -63.08
CA HIS A 291 -21.19 -18.16 -62.48
C HIS A 291 -19.83 -17.83 -61.86
N PRO A 292 -18.83 -17.42 -62.66
CA PRO A 292 -17.45 -17.31 -62.21
C PRO A 292 -17.24 -16.18 -61.19
N MET A 293 -16.58 -16.49 -60.09
CA MET A 293 -16.06 -15.49 -59.18
C MET A 293 -14.93 -14.72 -59.88
N THR A 294 -15.00 -13.40 -59.92
CA THR A 294 -13.93 -12.58 -60.51
C THR A 294 -12.69 -12.56 -59.62
N ALA A 295 -11.51 -12.28 -60.19
CA ALA A 295 -10.26 -12.18 -59.45
C ALA A 295 -10.34 -11.08 -58.37
N GLY A 296 -11.00 -9.96 -58.63
CA GLY A 296 -11.20 -8.88 -57.69
C GLY A 296 -12.07 -9.28 -56.49
N VAL A 297 -13.16 -10.05 -56.76
CA VAL A 297 -14.00 -10.60 -55.67
C VAL A 297 -13.25 -11.62 -54.84
N PHE A 298 -12.40 -12.44 -55.42
CA PHE A 298 -11.56 -13.38 -54.67
C PHE A 298 -10.57 -12.69 -53.74
N VAL A 299 -9.87 -11.67 -54.22
CA VAL A 299 -8.96 -10.85 -53.40
C VAL A 299 -9.73 -10.12 -52.30
N GLN A 300 -10.87 -9.50 -52.62
CA GLN A 300 -11.73 -8.89 -51.63
C GLN A 300 -12.15 -9.85 -50.54
N TYR A 301 -12.57 -11.06 -50.88
CA TYR A 301 -12.94 -12.13 -49.95
C TYR A 301 -11.77 -12.47 -49.02
N THR A 302 -10.56 -12.68 -49.58
CA THR A 302 -9.37 -13.02 -48.79
C THR A 302 -8.98 -11.92 -47.82
N MET A 303 -9.11 -10.65 -48.20
CA MET A 303 -8.85 -9.50 -47.31
C MET A 303 -9.86 -9.43 -46.16
N PHE A 304 -11.15 -9.61 -46.42
CA PHE A 304 -12.18 -9.65 -45.38
C PHE A 304 -12.01 -10.87 -44.46
N LEU A 305 -11.60 -12.02 -45.00
CA LEU A 305 -11.29 -13.21 -44.20
C LEU A 305 -10.19 -12.93 -43.18
N GLY A 306 -9.11 -12.24 -43.58
CA GLY A 306 -8.06 -11.82 -42.69
C GLY A 306 -8.58 -10.94 -41.54
N MET A 307 -9.54 -10.05 -41.84
CA MET A 307 -10.16 -9.17 -40.82
C MET A 307 -11.10 -9.90 -39.86
N VAL A 308 -11.62 -11.09 -40.18
CA VAL A 308 -12.38 -11.94 -39.26
C VAL A 308 -11.45 -12.72 -38.36
N VAL A 309 -10.33 -13.19 -38.90
CA VAL A 309 -9.39 -14.07 -38.18
C VAL A 309 -8.56 -13.30 -37.15
N ALA A 310 -8.09 -12.08 -37.48
CA ALA A 310 -7.22 -11.29 -36.63
C ALA A 310 -7.81 -11.00 -35.22
N PRO A 311 -9.07 -10.57 -35.05
CA PRO A 311 -9.67 -10.33 -33.75
C PRO A 311 -9.78 -11.56 -32.86
N VAL A 312 -9.90 -12.76 -33.44
CA VAL A 312 -9.97 -14.03 -32.66
C VAL A 312 -8.71 -14.21 -31.83
N PHE A 313 -7.54 -13.88 -32.38
CA PHE A 313 -6.27 -13.94 -31.64
C PHE A 313 -6.16 -12.83 -30.59
N GLN A 314 -6.65 -11.63 -30.91
CA GLN A 314 -6.65 -10.51 -29.96
C GLN A 314 -7.53 -10.80 -28.74
N ILE A 315 -8.68 -11.44 -28.89
CA ILE A 315 -9.57 -11.81 -27.77
C ILE A 315 -8.85 -12.73 -26.78
N VAL A 316 -8.01 -13.64 -27.25
CA VAL A 316 -7.22 -14.53 -26.38
C VAL A 316 -6.18 -13.74 -25.57
N ALA A 317 -5.47 -12.82 -26.20
CA ALA A 317 -4.48 -11.96 -25.53
C ALA A 317 -5.13 -11.01 -24.51
N ILE A 318 -6.27 -10.41 -24.87
CA ILE A 318 -7.04 -9.52 -24.01
C ILE A 318 -7.66 -10.29 -22.83
N GLY A 319 -8.05 -11.54 -22.99
CA GLY A 319 -8.64 -12.37 -21.95
C GLY A 319 -7.77 -12.52 -20.70
N THR A 320 -6.46 -12.56 -20.85
CA THR A 320 -5.51 -12.57 -19.71
C THR A 320 -5.47 -11.21 -19.01
N GLN A 321 -5.39 -10.13 -19.76
CA GLN A 321 -5.38 -8.76 -19.23
C GLN A 321 -6.68 -8.45 -18.50
N ILE A 322 -7.83 -8.86 -19.05
CA ILE A 322 -9.13 -8.72 -18.37
C ILE A 322 -9.12 -9.49 -17.04
N SER A 323 -8.60 -10.72 -17.01
CA SER A 323 -8.57 -11.51 -15.78
C SER A 323 -7.70 -10.89 -14.70
N GLU A 324 -6.55 -10.32 -15.06
CA GLU A 324 -5.66 -9.60 -14.13
C GLU A 324 -6.31 -8.30 -13.63
N ALA A 325 -6.91 -7.54 -14.54
CA ALA A 325 -7.61 -6.31 -14.20
C ALA A 325 -8.81 -6.56 -13.27
N MET A 326 -9.57 -7.62 -13.52
CA MET A 326 -10.69 -8.02 -12.67
C MET A 326 -10.25 -8.41 -11.26
N ALA A 327 -9.17 -9.18 -11.15
CA ALA A 327 -8.60 -9.53 -9.85
C ALA A 327 -8.07 -8.29 -9.09
N GLY A 328 -7.45 -7.34 -9.80
CA GLY A 328 -7.01 -6.07 -9.22
C GLY A 328 -8.18 -5.21 -8.74
N LEU A 329 -9.24 -5.11 -9.54
CA LEU A 329 -10.45 -4.35 -9.18
C LEU A 329 -11.16 -4.97 -7.96
N GLU A 330 -11.27 -6.30 -7.90
CA GLU A 330 -11.84 -7.03 -6.75
C GLU A 330 -11.07 -6.70 -5.47
N ARG A 331 -9.73 -6.79 -5.49
CA ARG A 331 -8.89 -6.43 -4.33
C ARG A 331 -8.99 -4.96 -3.95
N THR A 332 -9.07 -4.06 -4.93
CA THR A 332 -9.27 -2.63 -4.70
C THR A 332 -10.64 -2.35 -4.08
N ARG A 333 -11.68 -3.02 -4.56
CA ARG A 333 -13.04 -2.93 -3.99
C ARG A 333 -13.09 -3.45 -2.57
N ASP A 334 -12.48 -4.60 -2.30
CA ASP A 334 -12.43 -5.19 -0.96
C ASP A 334 -11.72 -4.23 0.02
N LEU A 335 -10.62 -3.61 -0.44
CA LEU A 335 -9.90 -2.60 0.33
C LEU A 335 -10.77 -1.36 0.63
N LEU A 336 -11.51 -0.87 -0.36
CA LEU A 336 -12.41 0.29 -0.19
C LEU A 336 -13.68 -0.02 0.63
N ARG A 337 -13.98 -1.29 0.90
CA ARG A 337 -15.07 -1.73 1.79
C ARG A 337 -14.67 -1.81 3.26
N GLU A 338 -13.37 -1.86 3.53
CA GLU A 338 -12.89 -1.79 4.91
C GLU A 338 -13.36 -0.48 5.55
N VAL A 339 -13.75 -0.55 6.82
CA VAL A 339 -14.31 0.61 7.52
C VAL A 339 -13.16 1.49 8.04
N PRO A 340 -13.07 2.78 7.63
CA PRO A 340 -12.12 3.71 8.21
C PRO A 340 -12.34 3.90 9.72
N GLU A 341 -11.29 4.16 10.48
CA GLU A 341 -11.38 4.33 11.94
C GLU A 341 -12.43 5.35 12.39
N GLU A 342 -12.52 6.49 11.71
CA GLU A 342 -13.46 7.56 12.05
C GLU A 342 -14.89 7.33 11.51
N ALA A 343 -15.06 6.37 10.61
CA ALA A 343 -16.38 6.01 10.08
C ALA A 343 -17.10 4.96 10.94
N ASP A 344 -16.51 4.53 12.07
CA ASP A 344 -17.19 3.68 13.03
C ASP A 344 -18.43 4.41 13.59
N PRO A 345 -19.64 3.86 13.38
CA PRO A 345 -20.87 4.51 13.84
C PRO A 345 -20.95 4.74 15.35
N LYS A 346 -20.12 4.05 16.14
CA LYS A 346 -20.02 4.25 17.59
C LYS A 346 -19.31 5.55 17.96
N ARG A 347 -18.41 6.06 17.11
CA ARG A 347 -17.58 7.24 17.38
C ARG A 347 -18.27 8.55 17.02
N THR A 348 -19.24 8.94 17.81
CA THR A 348 -20.08 10.14 17.57
C THR A 348 -19.70 11.32 18.43
N LEU A 349 -19.08 11.09 19.61
CA LEU A 349 -18.80 12.12 20.60
C LEU A 349 -17.52 12.88 20.28
N ALA A 350 -17.63 14.18 20.01
CA ALA A 350 -16.47 15.09 19.96
C ALA A 350 -16.23 15.65 21.38
N ILE A 351 -15.02 15.48 21.89
CA ILE A 351 -14.61 16.00 23.20
C ILE A 351 -13.83 17.31 23.03
N GLY A 352 -13.99 18.22 24.00
CA GLY A 352 -13.21 19.46 24.10
C GLY A 352 -11.80 19.22 24.68
N PRO A 353 -11.13 20.28 25.16
CA PRO A 353 -9.86 20.16 25.88
C PRO A 353 -9.99 19.24 27.09
N ILE A 354 -9.15 18.19 27.13
CA ILE A 354 -9.15 17.19 28.21
C ILE A 354 -8.23 17.62 29.36
N ARG A 355 -8.55 17.13 30.58
CA ARG A 355 -7.66 17.23 31.74
C ARG A 355 -6.60 16.13 31.71
N GLY A 356 -6.97 14.96 31.12
CA GLY A 356 -6.07 13.87 30.91
C GLY A 356 -6.16 12.75 31.96
N GLU A 357 -7.27 12.61 32.68
CA GLU A 357 -7.52 11.42 33.49
C GLU A 357 -7.75 10.22 32.58
N ILE A 358 -7.04 9.13 32.84
CA ILE A 358 -7.23 7.84 32.11
C ILE A 358 -7.64 6.76 33.10
N GLU A 359 -8.75 6.09 32.79
CA GLU A 359 -9.28 5.00 33.60
C GLU A 359 -9.49 3.75 32.76
N PHE A 360 -8.98 2.63 33.23
CA PHE A 360 -9.25 1.29 32.69
C PHE A 360 -10.22 0.56 33.61
N GLU A 361 -11.34 0.12 33.04
CA GLU A 361 -12.35 -0.64 33.77
C GLU A 361 -12.44 -2.08 33.20
N ASN A 362 -11.86 -3.04 33.90
CA ASN A 362 -11.87 -4.47 33.57
C ASN A 362 -11.53 -4.78 32.10
N VAL A 363 -10.48 -4.10 31.60
CA VAL A 363 -10.09 -4.15 30.19
C VAL A 363 -9.45 -5.49 29.86
N SER A 364 -10.03 -6.19 28.88
CA SER A 364 -9.44 -7.38 28.26
C SER A 364 -9.24 -7.14 26.76
N PHE A 365 -8.06 -7.52 26.25
CA PHE A 365 -7.69 -7.31 24.86
C PHE A 365 -6.79 -8.42 24.31
N GLY A 366 -7.01 -8.79 23.04
CA GLY A 366 -6.13 -9.65 22.25
C GLY A 366 -6.08 -9.19 20.80
N TYR A 367 -4.90 -9.24 20.19
CA TYR A 367 -4.72 -8.94 18.76
C TYR A 367 -5.41 -9.97 17.87
N ASP A 368 -5.55 -11.18 18.38
CA ASP A 368 -6.29 -12.27 17.78
C ASP A 368 -7.33 -12.78 18.78
N ALA A 369 -8.52 -13.08 18.30
CA ALA A 369 -9.63 -13.57 19.16
C ALA A 369 -9.28 -14.83 19.96
N ALA A 370 -8.26 -15.59 19.49
CA ALA A 370 -7.81 -16.82 20.15
C ALA A 370 -6.82 -16.61 21.30
N LYS A 371 -6.18 -15.41 21.40
CA LYS A 371 -5.10 -15.17 22.38
C LYS A 371 -5.26 -13.81 23.04
N MET A 372 -5.74 -13.80 24.28
CA MET A 372 -5.78 -12.58 25.10
C MET A 372 -4.36 -12.18 25.52
N VAL A 373 -4.08 -10.89 25.45
CA VAL A 373 -2.82 -10.25 25.84
C VAL A 373 -3.01 -9.48 27.14
N LEU A 374 -4.18 -8.88 27.34
CA LEU A 374 -4.59 -8.23 28.59
C LEU A 374 -5.84 -8.94 29.14
N ASN A 375 -5.86 -9.14 30.47
CA ASN A 375 -6.93 -9.84 31.16
C ASN A 375 -7.40 -8.98 32.36
N GLU A 376 -8.61 -8.40 32.25
CA GLU A 376 -9.30 -7.67 33.33
C GLU A 376 -8.44 -6.58 33.98
N VAL A 377 -7.71 -5.83 33.18
CA VAL A 377 -6.83 -4.73 33.63
C VAL A 377 -7.68 -3.55 34.11
N SER A 378 -7.47 -3.10 35.34
CA SER A 378 -8.13 -1.94 35.92
C SER A 378 -7.13 -1.04 36.64
N PHE A 379 -7.14 0.26 36.35
CA PHE A 379 -6.36 1.29 37.05
C PHE A 379 -6.88 2.68 36.70
N VAL A 380 -6.50 3.67 37.50
CA VAL A 380 -6.78 5.10 37.25
C VAL A 380 -5.44 5.84 37.27
N SER A 381 -5.21 6.68 36.27
CA SER A 381 -4.09 7.61 36.21
C SER A 381 -4.62 9.04 36.31
N GLN A 382 -4.16 9.77 37.32
CA GLN A 382 -4.62 11.14 37.60
C GLN A 382 -4.06 12.14 36.58
N PRO A 383 -4.78 13.24 36.30
CA PRO A 383 -4.29 14.30 35.43
C PRO A 383 -2.94 14.88 35.91
N GLY A 384 -2.01 15.05 34.94
CA GLY A 384 -0.70 15.64 35.19
C GLY A 384 0.31 14.76 35.93
N THR A 385 0.00 13.47 36.16
CA THR A 385 0.90 12.51 36.82
C THR A 385 1.64 11.64 35.80
N VAL A 386 2.79 11.10 36.22
CA VAL A 386 3.58 10.13 35.44
C VAL A 386 3.25 8.71 35.90
N THR A 387 2.71 7.90 35.03
CA THR A 387 2.44 6.48 35.24
C THR A 387 3.47 5.64 34.51
N ALA A 388 4.32 4.92 35.25
CA ALA A 388 5.35 4.03 34.70
C ALA A 388 4.82 2.59 34.55
N LEU A 389 4.97 2.01 33.37
CA LEU A 389 4.66 0.61 33.08
C LEU A 389 5.95 -0.21 33.18
N VAL A 390 6.00 -1.16 34.11
CA VAL A 390 7.16 -2.03 34.39
C VAL A 390 6.75 -3.48 34.25
N GLY A 391 7.64 -4.33 33.77
CA GLY A 391 7.37 -5.77 33.62
C GLY A 391 8.22 -6.42 32.54
N PRO A 392 8.22 -7.75 32.43
CA PRO A 392 8.99 -8.47 31.43
C PRO A 392 8.52 -8.16 29.99
N SER A 393 9.38 -8.50 29.00
CA SER A 393 9.01 -8.36 27.60
C SER A 393 7.81 -9.26 27.29
N GLY A 394 6.84 -8.73 26.53
CA GLY A 394 5.62 -9.47 26.19
C GLY A 394 4.52 -9.45 27.28
N ALA A 395 4.72 -8.75 28.40
CA ALA A 395 3.72 -8.68 29.50
C ALA A 395 2.44 -7.89 29.14
N GLY A 396 2.42 -7.13 28.04
CA GLY A 396 1.26 -6.33 27.63
C GLY A 396 1.43 -4.82 27.75
N LYS A 397 2.61 -4.31 28.15
CA LYS A 397 2.87 -2.86 28.34
C LYS A 397 2.57 -2.02 27.09
N SER A 398 3.12 -2.40 25.94
CA SER A 398 2.86 -1.69 24.67
C SER A 398 1.40 -1.80 24.22
N THR A 399 0.70 -2.86 24.64
CA THR A 399 -0.73 -3.03 24.38
C THR A 399 -1.56 -2.02 25.19
N ILE A 400 -1.22 -1.80 26.48
CA ILE A 400 -1.84 -0.76 27.31
C ILE A 400 -1.65 0.61 26.65
N ILE A 401 -0.43 0.93 26.23
CA ILE A 401 -0.11 2.16 25.48
C ILE A 401 -0.95 2.28 24.20
N GLY A 402 -1.08 1.21 23.43
CA GLY A 402 -1.89 1.19 22.20
C GLY A 402 -3.38 1.44 22.45
N LEU A 403 -3.91 0.97 23.57
CA LEU A 403 -5.30 1.25 24.00
C LEU A 403 -5.47 2.70 24.47
N ILE A 404 -4.51 3.26 25.20
CA ILE A 404 -4.50 4.68 25.60
C ILE A 404 -4.44 5.57 24.35
N ALA A 405 -3.61 5.22 23.36
CA ALA A 405 -3.53 5.95 22.08
C ALA A 405 -4.78 5.76 21.20
N ALA A 406 -5.75 4.96 21.64
CA ALA A 406 -6.92 4.53 20.88
C ALA A 406 -6.56 3.89 19.52
N PHE A 407 -5.36 3.25 19.42
CA PHE A 407 -4.97 2.46 18.24
C PHE A 407 -5.78 1.18 18.13
N TYR A 408 -6.25 0.68 19.27
CA TYR A 408 -7.09 -0.50 19.40
C TYR A 408 -8.30 -0.20 20.29
N THR A 409 -9.34 -1.01 20.13
CA THR A 409 -10.53 -0.99 20.99
C THR A 409 -10.53 -2.26 21.83
N PRO A 410 -10.79 -2.20 23.15
CA PRO A 410 -10.81 -3.39 24.00
C PRO A 410 -11.88 -4.39 23.56
N ASN A 411 -11.61 -5.69 23.75
CA ASN A 411 -12.58 -6.77 23.50
C ASN A 411 -13.66 -6.82 24.60
N ALA A 412 -13.29 -6.49 25.83
CA ALA A 412 -14.20 -6.36 26.98
C ALA A 412 -13.69 -5.28 27.92
N GLY A 413 -14.58 -4.70 28.72
CA GLY A 413 -14.27 -3.55 29.57
C GLY A 413 -14.29 -2.24 28.80
N ARG A 414 -13.80 -1.15 29.42
CA ARG A 414 -13.79 0.20 28.85
C ARG A 414 -12.50 0.95 29.19
N VAL A 415 -12.05 1.80 28.28
CA VAL A 415 -11.01 2.80 28.53
C VAL A 415 -11.67 4.17 28.49
N LEU A 416 -11.59 4.89 29.58
CA LEU A 416 -12.21 6.21 29.72
C LEU A 416 -11.13 7.30 29.73
N VAL A 417 -11.46 8.44 29.15
CA VAL A 417 -10.69 9.69 29.23
C VAL A 417 -11.59 10.77 29.83
N ASP A 418 -11.23 11.32 30.97
CA ASP A 418 -12.07 12.27 31.74
C ASP A 418 -13.54 11.79 31.90
N GLY A 419 -13.73 10.48 32.09
CA GLY A 419 -15.04 9.82 32.19
C GLY A 419 -15.74 9.49 30.86
N PHE A 420 -15.17 9.87 29.70
CA PHE A 420 -15.72 9.54 28.38
C PHE A 420 -15.11 8.24 27.83
N ASP A 421 -15.97 7.32 27.40
CA ASP A 421 -15.53 6.06 26.79
C ASP A 421 -14.84 6.31 25.42
N LEU A 422 -13.56 5.96 25.31
CA LEU A 422 -12.75 6.15 24.11
C LEU A 422 -13.31 5.40 22.88
N SER A 423 -14.13 4.37 23.07
CA SER A 423 -14.77 3.66 21.97
C SER A 423 -15.86 4.50 21.28
N THR A 424 -16.40 5.51 21.96
CA THR A 424 -17.46 6.42 21.45
C THR A 424 -16.94 7.78 21.01
N VAL A 425 -15.70 8.12 21.38
CA VAL A 425 -15.07 9.41 21.10
C VAL A 425 -14.55 9.47 19.67
N LYS A 426 -14.74 10.61 18.99
CA LYS A 426 -14.11 10.92 17.71
C LYS A 426 -12.59 10.99 17.87
N LEU A 427 -11.86 10.18 17.12
CA LEU A 427 -10.41 10.10 17.24
C LEU A 427 -9.70 11.41 16.94
N SER A 428 -10.20 12.20 16.00
CA SER A 428 -9.67 13.53 15.67
C SER A 428 -9.73 14.48 16.87
N SER A 429 -10.79 14.44 17.70
CA SER A 429 -10.88 15.29 18.88
C SER A 429 -10.00 14.84 20.06
N TYR A 430 -9.62 13.56 20.10
CA TYR A 430 -8.77 12.98 21.13
C TYR A 430 -7.29 13.00 20.75
N ARG A 431 -6.93 12.42 19.56
CA ARG A 431 -5.53 12.26 19.14
C ARG A 431 -4.79 13.57 18.89
N THR A 432 -5.51 14.68 18.62
CA THR A 432 -4.89 16.02 18.56
C THR A 432 -4.36 16.50 19.90
N GLN A 433 -4.76 15.87 21.00
CA GLN A 433 -4.32 16.17 22.36
C GLN A 433 -3.33 15.12 22.91
N LEU A 434 -2.88 14.19 22.05
CA LEU A 434 -1.86 13.20 22.36
C LEU A 434 -0.50 13.58 21.79
N GLY A 435 0.55 13.31 22.57
CA GLY A 435 1.94 13.30 22.11
C GLY A 435 2.50 11.89 22.23
N VAL A 436 3.21 11.42 21.20
CA VAL A 436 3.77 10.08 21.18
C VAL A 436 5.24 10.13 20.81
N VAL A 437 6.09 9.56 21.66
CA VAL A 437 7.51 9.35 21.40
C VAL A 437 7.76 7.85 21.49
N LEU A 438 7.95 7.22 20.32
CA LEU A 438 8.11 5.77 20.21
C LEU A 438 9.58 5.37 20.31
N GLN A 439 9.80 4.12 20.69
CA GLN A 439 11.11 3.48 20.75
C GLN A 439 11.88 3.57 19.43
N GLU A 440 11.25 3.16 18.33
CA GLU A 440 11.78 3.39 16.99
C GLU A 440 11.32 4.76 16.47
N THR A 441 12.24 5.72 16.54
CA THR A 441 11.97 7.07 16.04
C THR A 441 11.89 7.07 14.52
N PHE A 442 10.68 7.29 13.99
CA PHE A 442 10.48 7.44 12.56
C PHE A 442 10.52 8.92 12.16
N LEU A 443 11.42 9.26 11.23
CA LEU A 443 11.50 10.58 10.60
C LEU A 443 11.22 10.44 9.10
N PHE A 444 10.43 11.38 8.59
CA PHE A 444 10.14 11.45 7.16
C PHE A 444 11.33 12.01 6.38
N ASP A 445 11.47 11.60 5.13
CA ASP A 445 12.42 12.21 4.22
C ASP A 445 12.01 13.67 3.97
N GLY A 446 12.85 14.59 4.44
CA GLY A 446 12.59 16.02 4.46
C GLY A 446 13.58 16.73 5.38
N THR A 447 13.29 17.98 5.71
CA THR A 447 14.13 18.81 6.57
C THR A 447 13.89 18.51 8.06
N ILE A 448 14.81 18.94 8.94
CA ILE A 448 14.63 18.89 10.39
C ILE A 448 13.38 19.69 10.76
N ARG A 449 13.22 20.90 10.20
CA ARG A 449 12.06 21.79 10.41
C ARG A 449 10.74 21.08 10.08
N GLU A 450 10.63 20.47 8.89
CA GLU A 450 9.42 19.76 8.46
C GLU A 450 9.09 18.58 9.38
N ASN A 451 10.10 17.87 9.86
CA ASN A 451 9.92 16.76 10.78
C ASN A 451 9.43 17.22 12.16
N VAL A 452 9.91 18.34 12.69
CA VAL A 452 9.42 18.92 13.94
C VAL A 452 8.01 19.48 13.75
N ALA A 453 7.76 20.24 12.67
CA ALA A 453 6.46 20.83 12.35
C ALA A 453 5.38 19.81 11.95
N PHE A 454 5.72 18.51 11.85
CA PHE A 454 4.78 17.47 11.43
C PHE A 454 3.49 17.43 12.28
N SER A 455 3.60 17.67 13.59
CA SER A 455 2.45 17.70 14.51
C SER A 455 1.60 18.96 14.37
N ARG A 456 2.21 20.10 13.99
CA ARG A 456 1.56 21.41 13.78
C ARG A 456 2.10 22.08 12.52
N PRO A 457 1.60 21.70 11.31
CA PRO A 457 2.14 22.21 10.04
C PRO A 457 2.06 23.75 9.89
N ASN A 458 1.15 24.39 10.61
CA ASN A 458 0.94 25.85 10.59
C ASN A 458 1.70 26.59 11.71
N ALA A 459 2.59 25.90 12.45
CA ALA A 459 3.40 26.53 13.48
C ALA A 459 4.37 27.56 12.87
N THR A 460 4.58 28.66 13.58
CA THR A 460 5.53 29.69 13.17
C THR A 460 6.97 29.17 13.27
N GLY A 461 7.89 29.80 12.52
CA GLY A 461 9.30 29.43 12.60
C GLY A 461 9.88 29.59 14.01
N GLU A 462 9.38 30.58 14.78
CA GLU A 462 9.79 30.78 16.17
C GLU A 462 9.34 29.66 17.10
N GLU A 463 8.07 29.20 16.99
CA GLU A 463 7.55 28.06 17.75
C GLU A 463 8.36 26.79 17.48
N VAL A 464 8.66 26.52 16.20
CA VAL A 464 9.50 25.37 15.81
C VAL A 464 10.91 25.49 16.42
N MET A 465 11.54 26.65 16.33
CA MET A 465 12.87 26.87 16.90
C MET A 465 12.87 26.77 18.44
N GLN A 466 11.81 27.23 19.09
CA GLN A 466 11.66 27.12 20.56
C GLN A 466 11.55 25.64 20.97
N ALA A 467 10.72 24.85 20.28
CA ALA A 467 10.63 23.42 20.52
C ALA A 467 11.97 22.70 20.27
N CYS A 468 12.72 23.12 19.24
CA CYS A 468 14.05 22.61 18.95
C CYS A 468 15.05 22.93 20.06
N ARG A 469 15.05 24.15 20.61
CA ARG A 469 15.93 24.54 21.72
C ARG A 469 15.63 23.73 23.00
N ILE A 470 14.36 23.58 23.35
CA ILE A 470 13.95 22.79 24.53
C ILE A 470 14.43 21.33 24.39
N ALA A 471 14.34 20.77 23.19
CA ALA A 471 14.81 19.40 22.89
C ALA A 471 16.29 19.31 22.53
N ARG A 472 17.06 20.40 22.67
CA ARG A 472 18.50 20.48 22.33
C ARG A 472 18.81 20.06 20.88
N VAL A 473 17.88 20.28 19.96
CA VAL A 473 18.09 20.03 18.52
C VAL A 473 19.03 21.05 17.90
N ASP A 474 19.01 22.28 18.41
CA ASP A 474 19.87 23.41 18.02
C ASP A 474 21.36 23.07 18.09
N GLU A 475 21.82 22.35 19.10
CA GLU A 475 23.22 21.97 19.31
C GLU A 475 23.85 21.24 18.11
N PHE A 476 23.07 20.48 17.36
CA PHE A 476 23.57 19.79 16.16
C PHE A 476 23.03 20.38 14.86
N ALA A 477 21.79 20.90 14.87
CA ALA A 477 21.20 21.47 13.67
C ALA A 477 21.98 22.69 13.17
N GLU A 478 22.48 23.55 14.07
CA GLU A 478 23.27 24.73 13.72
C GLU A 478 24.64 24.40 13.14
N LYS A 479 25.14 23.16 13.37
CA LYS A 479 26.42 22.68 12.80
C LYS A 479 26.31 22.22 11.35
N PHE A 480 25.10 22.03 10.83
CA PHE A 480 24.88 21.69 9.45
C PHE A 480 24.83 22.95 8.56
N ASP A 481 25.32 22.87 7.33
CA ASP A 481 25.30 24.00 6.39
C ASP A 481 23.88 24.54 6.15
N GLY A 482 22.87 23.65 6.07
CA GLY A 482 21.47 24.01 5.90
C GLY A 482 20.73 24.27 7.23
N LYS A 483 21.38 24.20 8.40
CA LYS A 483 20.78 24.32 9.73
C LYS A 483 19.51 23.47 9.84
N TYR A 484 18.39 24.09 10.24
CA TYR A 484 17.10 23.41 10.37
C TYR A 484 16.48 22.98 9.02
N ASP A 485 16.94 23.54 7.92
CA ASP A 485 16.50 23.18 6.56
C ASP A 485 17.36 22.07 5.94
N THR A 486 18.23 21.45 6.74
CA THR A 486 19.02 20.29 6.34
C THR A 486 18.12 19.09 6.08
N ILE A 487 18.23 18.50 4.88
CA ILE A 487 17.52 17.26 4.50
C ILE A 487 18.20 16.07 5.17
N ILE A 488 17.44 15.36 6.00
CA ILE A 488 17.94 14.26 6.84
C ILE A 488 17.90 12.88 6.17
N GLY A 489 17.26 12.77 5.02
CA GLY A 489 17.13 11.54 4.24
C GLY A 489 16.10 10.55 4.83
N GLU A 490 15.89 9.45 4.09
CA GLU A 490 14.92 8.43 4.48
C GLU A 490 15.21 7.89 5.90
N ARG A 491 14.20 7.91 6.76
CA ARG A 491 14.27 7.52 8.18
C ARG A 491 15.32 8.28 8.99
N GLY A 492 15.75 9.46 8.54
CA GLY A 492 16.74 10.26 9.24
C GLY A 492 18.14 9.63 9.26
N VAL A 493 18.53 8.97 8.18
CA VAL A 493 19.79 8.20 8.08
C VAL A 493 21.04 9.06 8.34
N LYS A 494 20.97 10.37 8.13
CA LYS A 494 22.08 11.31 8.38
C LYS A 494 22.23 11.70 9.85
N LEU A 495 21.27 11.34 10.71
CA LEU A 495 21.29 11.67 12.12
C LEU A 495 21.70 10.46 12.97
N SER A 496 22.37 10.72 14.09
CA SER A 496 22.60 9.69 15.11
C SER A 496 21.28 9.26 15.77
N GLY A 497 21.28 8.16 16.52
CA GLY A 497 20.11 7.70 17.29
C GLY A 497 19.57 8.76 18.23
N GLY A 498 20.44 9.38 19.02
CA GLY A 498 20.08 10.46 19.94
C GLY A 498 19.58 11.73 19.25
N GLN A 499 20.16 12.09 18.12
CA GLN A 499 19.69 13.23 17.31
C GLN A 499 18.27 12.98 16.78
N ARG A 500 17.99 11.78 16.25
CA ARG A 500 16.63 11.42 15.81
C ARG A 500 15.63 11.49 16.94
N GLN A 501 16.00 10.99 18.13
CA GLN A 501 15.12 11.02 19.28
C GLN A 501 14.83 12.45 19.76
N ARG A 502 15.83 13.34 19.78
CA ARG A 502 15.65 14.79 20.09
C ARG A 502 14.72 15.48 19.10
N VAL A 503 14.80 15.17 17.81
CA VAL A 503 13.83 15.66 16.80
C VAL A 503 12.41 15.15 17.10
N SER A 504 12.24 13.90 17.53
CA SER A 504 10.94 13.37 17.94
C SER A 504 10.39 14.03 19.20
N ILE A 505 11.25 14.32 20.17
CA ILE A 505 10.87 15.09 21.37
C ILE A 505 10.44 16.51 21.00
N ALA A 506 11.19 17.20 20.12
CA ALA A 506 10.81 18.51 19.61
C ALA A 506 9.45 18.50 18.90
N ARG A 507 9.17 17.44 18.11
CA ARG A 507 7.86 17.20 17.48
C ARG A 507 6.74 17.09 18.51
N ALA A 508 6.98 16.35 19.60
CA ALA A 508 6.01 16.16 20.68
C ALA A 508 5.82 17.45 21.51
N LEU A 509 6.89 18.20 21.75
CA LEU A 509 6.82 19.52 22.41
C LEU A 509 5.96 20.52 21.63
N LEU A 510 6.18 20.59 20.32
CA LEU A 510 5.43 21.48 19.43
C LEU A 510 3.94 21.14 19.37
N ALA A 511 3.59 19.86 19.54
CA ALA A 511 2.20 19.41 19.60
C ALA A 511 1.46 19.93 20.82
N ASP A 512 2.15 20.25 21.91
CA ASP A 512 1.63 20.65 23.23
C ASP A 512 0.49 19.74 23.74
N PRO A 513 0.77 18.43 23.90
CA PRO A 513 -0.26 17.45 24.23
C PRO A 513 -0.70 17.54 25.71
N ARG A 514 -1.92 17.09 26.00
CA ARG A 514 -2.40 16.86 27.38
C ARG A 514 -2.01 15.49 27.91
N ILE A 515 -1.98 14.50 27.04
CA ILE A 515 -1.53 13.14 27.37
C ILE A 515 -0.29 12.84 26.55
N LEU A 516 0.74 12.34 27.22
CA LEU A 516 2.02 11.98 26.63
C LEU A 516 2.26 10.48 26.75
N ILE A 517 2.67 9.88 25.68
CA ILE A 517 3.04 8.46 25.60
C ILE A 517 4.52 8.38 25.25
N LEU A 518 5.29 7.74 26.12
CA LEU A 518 6.73 7.52 25.96
C LEU A 518 7.03 6.04 25.94
N ASP A 519 7.59 5.56 24.84
CA ASP A 519 8.17 4.23 24.77
C ASP A 519 9.71 4.38 24.82
N GLU A 520 10.29 4.17 26.02
CA GLU A 520 11.66 4.53 26.33
C GLU A 520 12.65 3.48 25.79
N ALA A 521 13.40 3.84 24.74
CA ALA A 521 14.58 3.08 24.32
C ALA A 521 15.78 4.00 24.17
N THR A 522 16.54 4.09 25.22
CA THR A 522 17.85 4.77 25.24
C THR A 522 19.02 3.78 25.31
N SER A 523 18.76 2.49 25.11
CA SER A 523 19.71 1.39 25.33
C SER A 523 20.94 1.36 24.41
N SER A 524 21.00 2.24 23.40
CA SER A 524 22.09 2.31 22.41
C SER A 524 22.70 3.72 22.27
N LEU A 525 22.55 4.57 23.28
CA LEU A 525 23.02 5.96 23.22
C LEU A 525 24.25 6.15 24.11
N ASP A 526 25.12 7.09 23.71
CA ASP A 526 26.21 7.57 24.52
C ASP A 526 25.67 8.36 25.74
N SER A 527 26.41 8.37 26.86
CA SER A 527 25.94 8.95 28.13
C SER A 527 25.66 10.44 28.04
N GLU A 528 26.35 11.20 27.18
CA GLU A 528 26.12 12.63 26.97
C GLU A 528 24.79 12.88 26.26
N SER A 529 24.55 12.19 25.14
CA SER A 529 23.27 12.25 24.41
C SER A 529 22.09 11.82 25.28
N GLU A 530 22.31 10.86 26.17
CA GLU A 530 21.32 10.40 27.11
C GLU A 530 20.90 11.46 28.11
N ALA A 531 21.86 12.17 28.74
CA ALA A 531 21.56 13.24 29.69
C ALA A 531 20.70 14.35 29.04
N LEU A 532 21.05 14.75 27.82
CA LEU A 532 20.29 15.75 27.05
C LEU A 532 18.88 15.29 26.71
N ILE A 533 18.70 14.02 26.36
CA ILE A 533 17.38 13.44 26.11
C ILE A 533 16.54 13.41 27.37
N GLN A 534 17.12 13.03 28.51
CA GLN A 534 16.44 13.01 29.81
C GLN A 534 15.99 14.41 30.24
N GLU A 535 16.81 15.44 29.99
CA GLU A 535 16.44 16.84 30.22
C GLU A 535 15.24 17.24 29.37
N GLY A 536 15.29 16.97 28.05
CA GLY A 536 14.20 17.23 27.12
C GLY A 536 12.91 16.50 27.49
N LEU A 537 13.01 15.22 27.89
CA LEU A 537 11.85 14.43 28.35
C LEU A 537 11.27 14.99 29.67
N ALA A 538 12.12 15.39 30.62
CA ALA A 538 11.65 15.99 31.86
C ALA A 538 10.86 17.29 31.61
N GLN A 539 11.31 18.12 30.68
CA GLN A 539 10.56 19.32 30.27
C GLN A 539 9.25 18.95 29.57
N LEU A 540 9.29 17.94 28.70
CA LEU A 540 8.11 17.48 27.97
C LEU A 540 7.03 16.90 28.91
N MET A 541 7.42 16.23 30.01
CA MET A 541 6.49 15.61 30.97
C MET A 541 5.81 16.59 31.91
N ARG A 542 6.36 17.79 32.13
CA ARG A 542 5.81 18.77 33.11
C ARG A 542 4.35 19.13 32.82
N GLY A 543 3.48 18.92 33.82
CA GLY A 543 2.06 19.29 33.77
C GLY A 543 1.22 18.47 32.81
N ARG A 544 1.75 17.36 32.29
CA ARG A 544 1.07 16.46 31.36
C ARG A 544 0.88 15.08 31.98
N THR A 545 -0.27 14.47 31.72
CA THR A 545 -0.48 13.07 32.08
C THR A 545 0.41 12.20 31.20
N THR A 546 1.37 11.51 31.79
CA THR A 546 2.40 10.80 31.04
C THR A 546 2.36 9.31 31.33
N PHE A 547 2.32 8.51 30.28
CA PHE A 547 2.51 7.06 30.35
C PHE A 547 3.87 6.72 29.77
N VAL A 548 4.70 6.01 30.54
CA VAL A 548 6.04 5.64 30.12
C VAL A 548 6.28 4.14 30.28
N ILE A 549 6.72 3.48 29.20
CA ILE A 549 7.30 2.13 29.33
C ILE A 549 8.72 2.32 29.80
N ALA A 550 8.91 2.14 31.11
CA ALA A 550 10.16 2.49 31.74
C ALA A 550 11.16 1.32 31.72
N HIS A 551 12.29 1.56 31.07
CA HIS A 551 13.47 0.70 31.09
C HIS A 551 14.59 1.25 31.95
N ARG A 552 14.44 2.48 32.49
CA ARG A 552 15.44 3.17 33.32
C ARG A 552 14.95 3.42 34.72
N LEU A 553 15.84 3.13 35.66
CA LEU A 553 15.57 3.31 37.10
C LEU A 553 15.27 4.76 37.48
N SER A 554 15.94 5.74 36.83
CA SER A 554 15.71 7.18 37.07
C SER A 554 14.28 7.62 36.75
N THR A 555 13.70 7.11 35.66
CA THR A 555 12.32 7.40 35.26
C THR A 555 11.33 6.69 36.18
N ILE A 556 11.59 5.43 36.55
CA ILE A 556 10.73 4.64 37.44
C ILE A 556 10.65 5.29 38.83
N ARG A 557 11.78 5.76 39.39
CA ARG A 557 11.83 6.37 40.72
C ARG A 557 11.07 7.68 40.84
N ARG A 558 10.93 8.42 39.73
CA ARG A 558 10.24 9.71 39.68
C ARG A 558 8.75 9.60 39.35
N ALA A 559 8.28 8.42 38.98
CA ALA A 559 6.89 8.19 38.64
C ALA A 559 6.00 8.25 39.89
N GLU A 560 4.89 9.01 39.80
CA GLU A 560 3.87 9.08 40.85
C GLU A 560 3.10 7.77 40.98
N GLN A 561 3.00 7.00 39.89
CA GLN A 561 2.37 5.70 39.86
C GLN A 561 3.21 4.71 39.05
N ILE A 562 3.40 3.53 39.58
CA ILE A 562 4.07 2.42 38.91
C ILE A 562 3.06 1.27 38.80
N LEU A 563 2.86 0.78 37.58
CA LEU A 563 2.05 -0.41 37.29
C LEU A 563 2.97 -1.55 36.89
N VAL A 564 2.99 -2.59 37.71
CA VAL A 564 3.75 -3.81 37.42
C VAL A 564 2.86 -4.73 36.64
N VAL A 565 3.22 -4.96 35.36
CA VAL A 565 2.43 -5.78 34.43
C VAL A 565 3.12 -7.12 34.23
N GLU A 566 2.40 -8.20 34.50
CA GLU A 566 2.86 -9.58 34.29
C GLU A 566 1.70 -10.42 33.73
N GLU A 567 1.97 -11.22 32.71
CA GLU A 567 1.00 -12.10 32.03
C GLU A 567 -0.34 -11.40 31.68
N GLY A 568 -0.27 -10.13 31.27
CA GLY A 568 -1.43 -9.36 30.88
C GLY A 568 -2.30 -8.83 32.03
N ARG A 569 -1.81 -8.85 33.27
CA ARG A 569 -2.48 -8.33 34.47
C ARG A 569 -1.60 -7.32 35.19
N ILE A 570 -2.22 -6.41 35.93
CA ILE A 570 -1.50 -5.58 36.90
C ILE A 570 -1.40 -6.35 38.20
N VAL A 571 -0.16 -6.74 38.55
CA VAL A 571 0.12 -7.52 39.75
C VAL A 571 0.43 -6.64 40.96
N GLU A 572 1.02 -5.46 40.74
CA GLU A 572 1.31 -4.46 41.75
C GLU A 572 1.08 -3.07 41.22
N CYS A 573 0.61 -2.14 42.08
CA CYS A 573 0.37 -0.74 41.77
C CYS A 573 0.75 0.12 42.98
N GLY A 574 1.56 1.17 42.76
CA GLY A 574 1.97 2.07 43.84
C GLY A 574 3.08 3.03 43.41
N THR A 575 3.72 3.67 44.41
CA THR A 575 4.92 4.49 44.21
C THR A 575 6.19 3.64 44.37
N HIS A 576 7.34 4.15 43.94
CA HIS A 576 8.63 3.46 44.15
C HIS A 576 8.84 3.08 45.63
N ALA A 577 8.60 4.02 46.55
CA ALA A 577 8.83 3.78 47.96
C ALA A 577 7.89 2.70 48.55
N SER A 578 6.60 2.71 48.16
CA SER A 578 5.64 1.71 48.64
C SER A 578 5.94 0.30 48.10
N LEU A 579 6.22 0.21 46.79
CA LEU A 579 6.49 -1.08 46.13
C LEU A 579 7.86 -1.67 46.53
N TYR A 580 8.87 -0.83 46.75
CA TYR A 580 10.17 -1.26 47.24
C TYR A 580 10.06 -1.85 48.66
N LYS A 581 9.28 -1.19 49.56
CA LYS A 581 9.01 -1.66 50.92
C LYS A 581 8.15 -2.94 50.94
N LEU A 582 7.29 -3.14 49.94
CA LEU A 582 6.45 -4.32 49.82
C LEU A 582 7.31 -5.61 49.63
N GLY A 583 8.51 -5.48 49.02
CA GLY A 583 9.38 -6.62 48.77
C GLY A 583 8.86 -7.63 47.75
N GLY A 584 7.90 -7.21 46.92
CA GLY A 584 7.20 -8.05 45.93
C GLY A 584 7.90 -8.12 44.58
N ARG A 585 7.10 -8.26 43.53
CA ARG A 585 7.60 -8.44 42.14
C ARG A 585 8.37 -7.22 41.63
N TYR A 586 7.94 -6.03 41.99
CA TYR A 586 8.67 -4.79 41.68
C TYR A 586 10.08 -4.81 42.28
N TYR A 587 10.19 -5.18 43.56
CA TYR A 587 11.48 -5.25 44.28
C TYR A 587 12.42 -6.25 43.58
N GLU A 588 11.95 -7.43 43.22
CA GLU A 588 12.78 -8.42 42.53
C GLU A 588 13.30 -7.90 41.19
N MET A 589 12.45 -7.22 40.40
CA MET A 589 12.88 -6.66 39.10
C MET A 589 13.86 -5.51 39.30
N TYR A 590 13.59 -4.64 40.26
CA TYR A 590 14.43 -3.48 40.59
C TYR A 590 15.83 -3.94 41.04
N THR A 591 15.91 -4.86 41.98
CA THR A 591 17.18 -5.37 42.51
C THR A 591 17.98 -6.13 41.48
N ARG A 592 17.33 -6.95 40.62
CA ARG A 592 18.03 -7.61 39.52
C ARG A 592 18.65 -6.60 38.55
N GLN A 593 17.95 -5.56 38.23
CA GLN A 593 18.44 -4.55 37.29
C GLN A 593 19.54 -3.68 37.90
N HIS A 594 19.44 -3.39 39.19
CA HIS A 594 20.45 -2.64 39.96
C HIS A 594 21.72 -3.49 40.18
N GLY A 595 21.58 -4.71 40.63
CA GLY A 595 22.73 -5.63 40.87
C GLY A 595 23.48 -6.00 39.60
N LEU A 596 22.81 -6.06 38.44
CA LEU A 596 23.46 -6.21 37.12
C LEU A 596 24.27 -4.96 36.73
N MET A 597 23.81 -3.75 37.04
CA MET A 597 24.54 -2.53 36.75
C MET A 597 25.75 -2.35 37.69
N GLU A 598 25.61 -2.61 39.00
CA GLU A 598 26.73 -2.56 39.93
C GLU A 598 27.81 -3.60 39.61
N ASN A 599 27.42 -4.83 39.31
CA ASN A 599 28.37 -5.89 38.96
C ASN A 599 29.08 -5.67 37.60
N LEU A 600 28.53 -4.86 36.68
CA LEU A 600 29.17 -4.53 35.40
C LEU A 600 30.33 -3.54 35.55
N PHE A 601 30.37 -2.79 36.66
CA PHE A 601 31.39 -1.77 36.93
C PHE A 601 32.35 -2.11 38.07
N LEU A 602 32.12 -3.24 38.76
CA LEU A 602 33.03 -3.75 39.78
C LEU A 602 34.14 -4.61 39.17
N ALA A 603 35.36 -4.37 39.54
CA ALA A 603 36.48 -5.28 39.20
C ALA A 603 36.28 -6.64 39.88
N PRO A 604 36.81 -7.74 39.34
CA PRO A 604 36.69 -9.05 39.97
C PRO A 604 37.28 -9.03 41.38
N GLY A 605 36.43 -9.10 42.42
CA GLY A 605 36.83 -9.13 43.83
C GLY A 605 36.42 -7.89 44.64
N GLU A 606 35.78 -6.89 44.07
CA GLU A 606 35.18 -5.78 44.83
C GLU A 606 33.74 -6.11 45.22
N GLU A 607 33.41 -5.98 46.50
CA GLU A 607 32.05 -6.12 47.01
C GLU A 607 31.29 -4.80 46.85
N PRO A 608 29.96 -4.82 46.53
CA PRO A 608 29.17 -3.61 46.41
C PRO A 608 29.09 -2.85 47.72
N GLU A 609 29.39 -1.53 47.72
CA GLU A 609 29.09 -0.68 48.88
C GLU A 609 27.58 -0.62 49.14
N GLU A 610 27.12 -0.87 50.36
CA GLU A 610 25.75 -0.68 50.78
C GLU A 610 25.32 0.78 50.50
N PRO A 611 24.14 1.05 49.90
CA PRO A 611 23.72 2.40 49.59
C PRO A 611 23.57 3.18 50.89
N LYS A 612 24.47 4.15 51.13
CA LYS A 612 24.31 5.17 52.15
C LYS A 612 23.02 5.93 51.82
N GLU A 613 22.08 5.97 52.78
CA GLU A 613 20.91 6.80 52.72
C GLU A 613 21.33 8.24 52.34
N ALA A 614 20.87 8.73 51.19
CA ALA A 614 21.16 10.06 50.72
C ALA A 614 20.48 11.06 51.67
N GLU A 615 21.27 11.62 52.59
CA GLU A 615 20.89 12.80 53.33
C GLU A 615 20.43 13.91 52.38
N THR A 616 19.23 14.37 52.63
CA THR A 616 18.53 15.46 52.06
C THR A 616 19.42 16.64 51.74
N VAL A 617 19.73 16.90 50.51
CA VAL A 617 20.20 18.24 50.09
C VAL A 617 18.98 19.14 49.96
N ALA A 618 18.49 19.62 51.12
CA ALA A 618 17.66 20.81 51.21
C ALA A 618 18.57 22.03 51.19
N ARG A 619 18.84 22.57 50.01
CA ARG A 619 19.27 23.97 49.82
C ARG A 619 19.23 24.30 48.31
N VAL A 620 18.07 24.68 47.83
CA VAL A 620 17.98 25.71 46.81
C VAL A 620 16.94 26.72 47.28
N GLY A 621 17.46 27.93 47.49
CA GLY A 621 16.72 29.02 48.05
C GLY A 621 15.56 29.50 47.21
N ASN A 622 14.63 30.14 47.91
CA ASN A 622 13.59 31.01 47.39
C ASN A 622 14.08 31.84 46.20
N LEU A 623 13.58 31.55 45.04
CA LEU A 623 13.37 32.49 43.96
C LEU A 623 11.91 32.26 43.49
N GLY A 624 11.04 33.06 44.09
CA GLY A 624 9.70 33.25 43.59
C GLY A 624 9.77 34.08 42.34
N GLU A 625 9.46 33.44 41.25
CA GLU A 625 8.92 34.02 40.03
C GLU A 625 8.33 32.84 39.24
N ALA A 626 7.03 32.95 38.97
CA ALA A 626 6.31 31.97 38.17
C ALA A 626 6.84 32.01 36.74
N GLU A 627 7.57 30.98 36.33
CA GLU A 627 7.91 30.79 34.91
C GLU A 627 6.63 30.53 34.12
N PRO A 628 6.45 31.21 32.96
CA PRO A 628 5.27 31.04 32.12
C PRO A 628 5.17 29.60 31.59
N THR A 629 3.95 29.07 31.60
CA THR A 629 3.66 27.77 30.95
C THR A 629 3.90 27.88 29.44
N LEU A 630 4.12 26.77 28.76
CA LEU A 630 4.25 26.73 27.28
C LEU A 630 3.08 27.41 26.57
N SER A 631 1.88 27.41 27.16
CA SER A 631 0.70 28.15 26.71
C SER A 631 0.92 29.67 26.70
N ASP A 632 1.61 30.21 27.70
CA ASP A 632 1.91 31.64 27.80
C ASP A 632 3.01 32.04 26.79
N ALA A 633 3.93 31.12 26.51
CA ALA A 633 4.99 31.36 25.54
C ALA A 633 4.48 31.34 24.06
N PHE A 634 3.40 30.64 23.78
CA PHE A 634 2.81 30.54 22.45
C PHE A 634 1.62 31.48 22.22
N GLY A 635 1.23 32.31 23.20
CA GLY A 635 0.21 33.36 23.04
C GLY A 635 -1.17 32.85 22.63
N VAL A 636 -1.51 31.61 22.93
CA VAL A 636 -2.82 31.04 22.61
C VAL A 636 -3.86 31.57 23.58
N LYS A 637 -4.53 32.67 23.21
CA LYS A 637 -5.74 33.10 23.89
C LYS A 637 -6.82 32.06 23.73
N PRO A 638 -7.57 31.70 24.77
CA PRO A 638 -8.74 30.85 24.62
C PRO A 638 -9.72 31.51 23.67
N VAL A 639 -10.16 30.76 22.66
CA VAL A 639 -11.24 31.19 21.76
C VAL A 639 -12.51 31.23 22.58
N ASN A 640 -12.93 32.41 22.96
CA ASN A 640 -14.25 32.69 23.53
C ASN A 640 -15.29 32.45 22.44
N THR A 641 -15.96 31.32 22.47
CA THR A 641 -17.21 31.08 21.73
C THR A 641 -18.35 31.71 22.55
N SER A 642 -18.62 32.99 22.32
CA SER A 642 -19.91 33.60 22.64
C SER A 642 -20.66 33.88 21.32
N SER A 643 -21.67 33.05 21.10
CA SER A 643 -22.97 33.32 20.48
C SER A 643 -23.14 34.50 19.51
N SER A 644 -23.44 34.24 18.31
CA SER A 644 -24.71 34.64 17.64
C SER A 644 -24.90 33.83 16.34
#